data_554175bbbf440fe7c85306ae1e29fade
#
_entry.id   554175bbbf440fe7c85306ae1e29fade
#
_cell.length_a   1.000
_cell.length_b   1.000
_cell.length_c   1.000
_cell.angle_alpha   90.00
_cell.angle_beta   90.00
_cell.angle_gamma   90.00
#
_symmetry.space_group_name_H-M   'P 1'
#
loop_
_entity.id
_entity.type
_entity.pdbx_description
1 polymer ?
#
loop_
_entity_poly.entity_id
_entity_poly.type
_entity_poly.pdbx_seq_one_letter_code
_entity_poly.pdbx_strand_id
1 'polypeptide(L)'
;MNYKKYLEDQLQTSIEAADHKSVYYALLHLTKELCKEKTANQGTKKIYYISAEFLIGKLLSNNLINLGIYDEVAEFLKKNGKSLAEIESVEPEPSLGNGGLGRLAACFLDSIATLGLPGEGIGLNYHLGLFKQVFEDNLQHEVPNPWITPDSWLTATDVTYMVPFRGFSLKSTMYSIDVAGYENKAIHLNLFDIDLADESMVHDGITFNKKDILHNLTLFLYPDDSDEDGRKLRVYQQYFMVSNAAQLILDEAVSKGSNLHDLADYAVVQINDTHPSMIIPEFIRLLGERGIDFDEAAEIVSHVCAYTNHTILAEALEKWPIHYLEDIVPQLVPIIRKLDEKVKAKYPAENLAIIDSNNLVHMAHMDIHYGFSINGVAALHTEILKNSELHQFYEIYPEKFNNKTNGITFRRWLMYCNQPLTKFISSLIGEGYKKDADELKKLLAYKDDQKVLDQLLEIKTNAKKICKDFVLENTGIEIDENSVFDIQIKRLHEYKRQQLNALYIIYKYLEIKDGKKPERPITFIFGAKAAPAYYIAKDIIHLLLTLETLIQNDPDVAPYMKLVMVENYNVSAAEKLIPACDISEQISLASKEASGTGNMKFMLNGAITLGTMDGANVEISDLVGKDNIYIFGESSDEIIKHYEKMDYNSRAIYEGDADIKKYVDFIVSEPMLKLGKEEHLRNFYNELLNKDWFMTLLDLKDYIKVKDQVFADYEDRNSWAKKMLANIGEAGFFSSDRTIAQYNKDIWHLN
;
A
#
# COMPACT_ATOMS: atom_id res chain seq x y z
N MET A 1 -19.60 7.95 -28.82
CA MET A 1 -20.30 6.64 -28.88
C MET A 1 -21.70 6.78 -28.29
N ASN A 2 -22.72 6.12 -28.84
CA ASN A 2 -24.07 6.10 -28.23
C ASN A 2 -24.12 4.97 -27.20
N TYR A 3 -23.89 5.28 -25.92
CA TYR A 3 -23.77 4.30 -24.84
C TYR A 3 -25.07 3.48 -24.64
N LYS A 4 -26.24 4.13 -24.81
CA LYS A 4 -27.51 3.43 -24.70
C LYS A 4 -27.60 2.29 -25.72
N LYS A 5 -27.37 2.61 -26.98
CA LYS A 5 -27.43 1.61 -28.05
C LYS A 5 -26.39 0.50 -27.83
N TYR A 6 -25.16 0.86 -27.47
CA TYR A 6 -24.10 -0.12 -27.19
C TYR A 6 -24.50 -1.09 -26.07
N LEU A 7 -25.01 -0.55 -24.94
CA LEU A 7 -25.41 -1.38 -23.80
C LEU A 7 -26.61 -2.27 -24.11
N GLU A 8 -27.63 -1.74 -24.80
CA GLU A 8 -28.80 -2.52 -25.21
C GLU A 8 -28.44 -3.62 -26.23
N ASP A 9 -27.52 -3.35 -27.17
CA ASP A 9 -27.03 -4.34 -28.13
C ASP A 9 -26.26 -5.47 -27.39
N GLN A 10 -25.47 -5.14 -26.37
CA GLN A 10 -24.76 -6.14 -25.53
C GLN A 10 -25.70 -6.97 -24.67
N LEU A 11 -26.69 -6.31 -24.06
CA LEU A 11 -27.65 -6.95 -23.15
C LEU A 11 -28.73 -7.76 -23.87
N GLN A 12 -28.97 -7.49 -25.15
CA GLN A 12 -30.09 -8.05 -25.94
C GLN A 12 -31.48 -7.83 -25.27
N THR A 13 -31.57 -6.85 -24.38
CA THR A 13 -32.78 -6.42 -23.69
C THR A 13 -32.66 -4.95 -23.27
N SER A 14 -33.75 -4.37 -22.73
CA SER A 14 -33.66 -3.02 -22.17
C SER A 14 -32.86 -3.00 -20.87
N ILE A 15 -32.22 -1.88 -20.57
CA ILE A 15 -31.40 -1.73 -19.37
C ILE A 15 -32.25 -1.87 -18.10
N GLU A 16 -33.49 -1.40 -18.12
CA GLU A 16 -34.40 -1.52 -16.97
C GLU A 16 -34.70 -2.99 -16.63
N ALA A 17 -34.79 -3.85 -17.63
CA ALA A 17 -35.12 -5.27 -17.46
C ALA A 17 -33.90 -6.15 -17.12
N ALA A 18 -32.67 -5.68 -17.44
CA ALA A 18 -31.45 -6.44 -17.18
C ALA A 18 -31.11 -6.48 -15.67
N ASP A 19 -30.51 -7.57 -15.19
CA ASP A 19 -29.96 -7.64 -13.85
C ASP A 19 -28.65 -6.83 -13.72
N HIS A 20 -28.25 -6.52 -12.47
CA HIS A 20 -27.07 -5.68 -12.20
C HIS A 20 -25.77 -6.32 -12.74
N LYS A 21 -25.66 -7.63 -12.69
CA LYS A 21 -24.47 -8.37 -13.15
C LYS A 21 -24.30 -8.25 -14.67
N SER A 22 -25.39 -8.40 -15.41
CA SER A 22 -25.39 -8.25 -16.87
C SER A 22 -25.03 -6.83 -17.28
N VAL A 23 -25.60 -5.82 -16.60
CA VAL A 23 -25.28 -4.41 -16.84
C VAL A 23 -23.80 -4.12 -16.51
N TYR A 24 -23.27 -4.68 -15.42
CA TYR A 24 -21.86 -4.55 -15.05
C TYR A 24 -20.96 -5.05 -16.17
N TYR A 25 -21.20 -6.25 -16.70
CA TYR A 25 -20.37 -6.80 -17.79
C TYR A 25 -20.48 -5.99 -19.07
N ALA A 26 -21.66 -5.49 -19.40
CA ALA A 26 -21.82 -4.60 -20.56
C ALA A 26 -21.01 -3.29 -20.39
N LEU A 27 -20.98 -2.72 -19.19
CA LEU A 27 -20.17 -1.54 -18.87
C LEU A 27 -18.66 -1.85 -18.86
N LEU A 28 -18.26 -3.02 -18.36
CA LEU A 28 -16.88 -3.50 -18.42
C LEU A 28 -16.40 -3.57 -19.87
N HIS A 29 -17.18 -4.18 -20.76
CA HIS A 29 -16.84 -4.27 -22.19
C HIS A 29 -16.75 -2.90 -22.85
N LEU A 30 -17.73 -2.02 -22.59
CA LEU A 30 -17.70 -0.64 -23.08
C LEU A 30 -16.42 0.08 -22.65
N THR A 31 -16.07 -0.05 -21.38
CA THR A 31 -14.90 0.61 -20.81
C THR A 31 -13.60 0.09 -21.42
N LYS A 32 -13.48 -1.23 -21.61
CA LYS A 32 -12.32 -1.84 -22.29
C LYS A 32 -12.19 -1.35 -23.73
N GLU A 33 -13.27 -1.26 -24.49
CA GLU A 33 -13.23 -0.73 -25.87
C GLU A 33 -12.79 0.74 -25.91
N LEU A 34 -13.30 1.57 -25.00
CA LEU A 34 -12.89 2.98 -24.90
C LEU A 34 -11.41 3.14 -24.50
N CYS A 35 -10.88 2.26 -23.65
CA CYS A 35 -9.46 2.26 -23.30
C CYS A 35 -8.58 1.89 -24.49
N LYS A 36 -8.97 0.89 -25.30
CA LYS A 36 -8.23 0.51 -26.52
C LYS A 36 -8.07 1.68 -27.48
N GLU A 37 -9.13 2.49 -27.68
CA GLU A 37 -9.06 3.68 -28.54
C GLU A 37 -8.04 4.72 -28.06
N LYS A 38 -7.73 4.72 -26.76
CA LYS A 38 -6.78 5.66 -26.12
C LYS A 38 -5.37 5.09 -25.93
N THR A 39 -5.19 3.79 -26.12
CA THR A 39 -3.89 3.14 -25.93
C THR A 39 -2.93 3.56 -27.05
N ALA A 40 -1.95 4.38 -26.71
CA ALA A 40 -0.88 4.77 -27.63
C ALA A 40 0.40 5.08 -26.84
N ASN A 41 1.19 4.05 -26.60
CA ASN A 41 2.55 4.18 -26.08
C ASN A 41 3.52 4.46 -27.26
N GLN A 42 3.64 5.72 -27.66
CA GLN A 42 4.39 6.09 -28.87
C GLN A 42 5.82 6.59 -28.61
N GLY A 43 6.29 6.61 -27.36
CA GLY A 43 7.67 7.01 -27.06
C GLY A 43 8.69 5.97 -27.53
N THR A 44 9.86 6.42 -27.94
CA THR A 44 11.01 5.53 -28.21
C THR A 44 11.43 4.86 -26.91
N LYS A 45 11.69 5.66 -25.87
CA LYS A 45 12.02 5.19 -24.53
C LYS A 45 10.75 5.01 -23.70
N LYS A 46 10.70 3.94 -22.92
CA LYS A 46 9.54 3.55 -22.11
C LYS A 46 9.98 3.18 -20.71
N ILE A 47 9.16 3.56 -19.70
CA ILE A 47 9.32 3.08 -18.33
C ILE A 47 8.62 1.75 -18.15
N TYR A 48 9.32 0.81 -17.52
CA TYR A 48 8.79 -0.45 -17.03
C TYR A 48 8.84 -0.44 -15.50
N TYR A 49 7.67 -0.30 -14.90
CA TYR A 49 7.51 -0.27 -13.45
C TYR A 49 7.25 -1.69 -12.96
N ILE A 50 8.28 -2.33 -12.37
CA ILE A 50 8.22 -3.73 -11.96
C ILE A 50 7.97 -3.80 -10.45
N SER A 51 6.88 -4.46 -10.06
CA SER A 51 6.48 -4.59 -8.66
C SER A 51 5.90 -5.97 -8.38
N ALA A 52 6.19 -6.51 -7.18
CA ALA A 52 5.59 -7.76 -6.72
C ALA A 52 4.08 -7.65 -6.54
N GLU A 53 3.56 -6.45 -6.31
CA GLU A 53 2.14 -6.23 -6.04
C GLU A 53 1.61 -4.95 -6.68
N PHE A 54 0.33 -5.01 -7.09
CA PHE A 54 -0.44 -3.87 -7.59
C PHE A 54 -1.84 -3.90 -6.98
N LEU A 55 -2.05 -3.11 -5.92
CA LEU A 55 -3.34 -3.04 -5.23
C LEU A 55 -4.27 -2.06 -5.94
N ILE A 56 -4.81 -2.47 -7.08
CA ILE A 56 -5.54 -1.61 -8.01
C ILE A 56 -6.96 -1.26 -7.56
N GLY A 57 -7.60 -2.08 -6.73
CA GLY A 57 -9.00 -1.89 -6.34
C GLY A 57 -9.97 -2.16 -7.49
N LYS A 58 -11.25 -1.88 -7.29
CA LYS A 58 -12.27 -1.94 -8.35
C LYS A 58 -11.99 -0.90 -9.42
N LEU A 59 -12.27 -1.22 -10.67
CA LEU A 59 -11.84 -0.44 -11.82
C LEU A 59 -12.98 0.29 -12.53
N LEU A 60 -14.23 -0.16 -12.46
CA LEU A 60 -15.31 0.38 -13.27
C LEU A 60 -15.45 1.90 -13.11
N SER A 61 -15.81 2.38 -11.94
CA SER A 61 -16.02 3.82 -11.71
C SER A 61 -14.73 4.62 -11.85
N ASN A 62 -13.59 4.08 -11.43
CA ASN A 62 -12.31 4.76 -11.60
C ASN A 62 -11.99 4.99 -13.08
N ASN A 63 -12.21 3.99 -13.93
CA ASN A 63 -11.99 4.13 -15.37
C ASN A 63 -13.02 5.07 -16.01
N LEU A 64 -14.29 5.04 -15.59
CA LEU A 64 -15.30 5.98 -16.08
C LEU A 64 -14.94 7.43 -15.75
N ILE A 65 -14.39 7.70 -14.54
CA ILE A 65 -13.89 9.02 -14.15
C ILE A 65 -12.72 9.43 -15.05
N ASN A 66 -11.74 8.54 -15.23
CA ASN A 66 -10.56 8.84 -16.02
C ASN A 66 -10.87 9.02 -17.51
N LEU A 67 -11.87 8.30 -18.02
CA LEU A 67 -12.38 8.49 -19.38
C LEU A 67 -13.23 9.76 -19.55
N GLY A 68 -13.61 10.43 -18.45
CA GLY A 68 -14.42 11.65 -18.46
C GLY A 68 -15.91 11.42 -18.71
N ILE A 69 -16.43 10.22 -18.48
CA ILE A 69 -17.81 9.83 -18.80
C ILE A 69 -18.61 9.35 -17.59
N TYR A 70 -18.05 9.42 -16.39
CA TYR A 70 -18.68 8.92 -15.18
C TYR A 70 -20.08 9.52 -14.93
N ASP A 71 -20.19 10.85 -14.94
CA ASP A 71 -21.46 11.54 -14.65
C ASP A 71 -22.52 11.23 -15.73
N GLU A 72 -22.11 11.15 -17.00
CA GLU A 72 -23.01 10.82 -18.11
C GLU A 72 -23.56 9.39 -17.98
N VAL A 73 -22.71 8.43 -17.66
CA VAL A 73 -23.11 7.02 -17.46
C VAL A 73 -23.98 6.88 -16.21
N ALA A 74 -23.60 7.51 -15.11
CA ALA A 74 -24.38 7.47 -13.86
C ALA A 74 -25.78 8.05 -14.04
N GLU A 75 -25.89 9.21 -14.73
CA GLU A 75 -27.17 9.84 -15.02
C GLU A 75 -28.04 9.00 -15.97
N PHE A 76 -27.40 8.41 -17.00
CA PHE A 76 -28.07 7.51 -17.92
C PHE A 76 -28.66 6.29 -17.22
N LEU A 77 -27.88 5.63 -16.37
CA LEU A 77 -28.35 4.49 -15.58
C LEU A 77 -29.50 4.89 -14.64
N LYS A 78 -29.37 6.02 -13.96
CA LYS A 78 -30.41 6.54 -13.07
C LYS A 78 -31.74 6.80 -13.80
N LYS A 79 -31.70 7.35 -15.00
CA LYS A 79 -32.86 7.55 -15.87
C LYS A 79 -33.55 6.25 -16.28
N ASN A 80 -32.82 5.15 -16.27
CA ASN A 80 -33.32 3.81 -16.58
C ASN A 80 -33.52 2.94 -15.32
N GLY A 81 -33.67 3.57 -14.15
CA GLY A 81 -33.99 2.89 -12.87
C GLY A 81 -32.87 2.06 -12.27
N LYS A 82 -31.60 2.32 -12.64
CA LYS A 82 -30.42 1.62 -12.14
C LYS A 82 -29.51 2.56 -11.34
N SER A 83 -28.78 2.00 -10.38
CA SER A 83 -27.74 2.69 -9.62
C SER A 83 -26.37 2.17 -10.05
N LEU A 84 -25.45 3.09 -10.43
CA LEU A 84 -24.08 2.71 -10.75
C LEU A 84 -23.38 2.06 -9.55
N ALA A 85 -23.64 2.53 -8.33
CA ALA A 85 -23.08 1.94 -7.12
C ALA A 85 -23.55 0.50 -6.87
N GLU A 86 -24.83 0.20 -7.12
CA GLU A 86 -25.36 -1.17 -7.01
C GLU A 86 -24.80 -2.08 -8.10
N ILE A 87 -24.64 -1.55 -9.32
CA ILE A 87 -23.99 -2.29 -10.42
C ILE A 87 -22.52 -2.58 -10.09
N GLU A 88 -21.78 -1.61 -9.61
CA GLU A 88 -20.37 -1.77 -9.23
C GLU A 88 -20.18 -2.71 -8.02
N SER A 89 -21.21 -2.88 -7.19
CA SER A 89 -21.14 -3.79 -6.03
C SER A 89 -20.87 -5.24 -6.44
N VAL A 90 -21.25 -5.64 -7.65
CA VAL A 90 -21.02 -7.01 -8.17
C VAL A 90 -19.59 -7.22 -8.72
N GLU A 91 -18.82 -6.15 -8.88
CA GLU A 91 -17.43 -6.24 -9.35
C GLU A 91 -16.56 -6.94 -8.30
N PRO A 92 -15.86 -8.05 -8.63
CA PRO A 92 -14.86 -8.61 -7.74
C PRO A 92 -13.65 -7.67 -7.66
N GLU A 93 -13.23 -7.33 -6.45
CA GLU A 93 -12.01 -6.53 -6.26
C GLU A 93 -10.78 -7.39 -6.61
N PRO A 94 -9.91 -6.95 -7.53
CA PRO A 94 -8.70 -7.69 -7.87
C PRO A 94 -7.78 -7.88 -6.68
N SER A 95 -7.29 -9.12 -6.49
CA SER A 95 -6.45 -9.53 -5.35
C SER A 95 -4.97 -9.57 -5.74
N LEU A 96 -4.44 -8.46 -6.25
CA LEU A 96 -3.07 -8.37 -6.79
C LEU A 96 -2.10 -7.61 -5.88
N GLY A 97 -2.52 -7.29 -4.67
CA GLY A 97 -1.70 -6.55 -3.72
C GLY A 97 -2.20 -6.66 -2.29
N ASN A 98 -1.41 -6.15 -1.36
CA ASN A 98 -1.69 -6.24 0.07
C ASN A 98 -1.78 -4.88 0.76
N GLY A 99 -0.83 -3.99 0.52
CA GLY A 99 -0.69 -2.79 1.35
C GLY A 99 -0.14 -1.58 0.59
N GLY A 100 0.61 -0.75 1.32
CA GLY A 100 1.12 0.53 0.84
C GLY A 100 1.95 0.45 -0.43
N LEU A 101 2.81 -0.56 -0.55
CA LEU A 101 3.65 -0.80 -1.74
C LEU A 101 2.78 -1.02 -2.99
N GLY A 102 1.80 -1.91 -2.91
CA GLY A 102 0.93 -2.24 -4.04
C GLY A 102 -0.03 -1.10 -4.40
N ARG A 103 -0.55 -0.38 -3.40
CA ARG A 103 -1.41 0.77 -3.68
C ARG A 103 -0.63 1.93 -4.29
N LEU A 104 0.60 2.15 -3.86
CA LEU A 104 1.50 3.14 -4.47
C LEU A 104 1.76 2.81 -5.94
N ALA A 105 2.10 1.56 -6.25
CA ALA A 105 2.30 1.10 -7.61
C ALA A 105 1.07 1.38 -8.49
N ALA A 106 -0.13 1.12 -7.99
CA ALA A 106 -1.37 1.43 -8.69
C ALA A 106 -1.59 2.95 -8.90
N CYS A 107 -1.29 3.79 -7.91
CA CYS A 107 -1.34 5.25 -8.06
C CYS A 107 -0.33 5.73 -9.11
N PHE A 108 0.85 5.14 -9.16
CA PHE A 108 1.88 5.53 -10.12
C PHE A 108 1.50 5.16 -11.56
N LEU A 109 0.88 3.99 -11.78
CA LEU A 109 0.36 3.65 -13.10
C LEU A 109 -0.73 4.63 -13.57
N ASP A 110 -1.66 4.99 -12.69
CA ASP A 110 -2.67 6.03 -12.96
C ASP A 110 -2.01 7.34 -13.38
N SER A 111 -0.99 7.79 -12.65
CA SER A 111 -0.29 9.04 -12.95
C SER A 111 0.58 8.96 -14.21
N ILE A 112 1.23 7.84 -14.49
CA ILE A 112 1.98 7.64 -15.75
C ILE A 112 1.03 7.79 -16.94
N ALA A 113 -0.14 7.15 -16.88
CA ALA A 113 -1.17 7.25 -17.90
C ALA A 113 -1.75 8.68 -18.00
N THR A 114 -2.05 9.31 -16.86
CA THR A 114 -2.61 10.67 -16.78
C THR A 114 -1.65 11.71 -17.37
N LEU A 115 -0.35 11.58 -17.12
CA LEU A 115 0.67 12.46 -17.69
C LEU A 115 1.02 12.12 -19.16
N GLY A 116 0.42 11.08 -19.71
CA GLY A 116 0.64 10.64 -21.10
C GLY A 116 2.04 10.08 -21.35
N LEU A 117 2.73 9.64 -20.31
CA LEU A 117 4.08 9.08 -20.42
C LEU A 117 4.05 7.65 -20.97
N PRO A 118 5.01 7.28 -21.85
CA PRO A 118 5.14 5.92 -22.32
C PRO A 118 5.61 5.01 -21.17
N GLY A 119 4.75 4.09 -20.73
CA GLY A 119 5.06 3.23 -19.59
C GLY A 119 4.16 2.03 -19.47
N GLU A 120 4.59 1.05 -18.70
CA GLU A 120 3.83 -0.14 -18.31
C GLU A 120 4.17 -0.59 -16.91
N GLY A 121 3.19 -1.21 -16.24
CA GLY A 121 3.45 -2.00 -15.04
C GLY A 121 3.71 -3.45 -15.40
N ILE A 122 4.58 -4.13 -14.65
CA ILE A 122 4.84 -5.56 -14.79
C ILE A 122 4.78 -6.23 -13.42
N GLY A 123 4.02 -7.31 -13.33
CA GLY A 123 3.87 -8.13 -12.14
C GLY A 123 3.41 -9.55 -12.45
N LEU A 124 2.87 -10.24 -11.45
CA LEU A 124 2.31 -11.57 -11.56
C LEU A 124 0.79 -11.57 -11.39
N ASN A 125 0.13 -12.50 -12.07
CA ASN A 125 -1.31 -12.67 -11.99
C ASN A 125 -1.66 -13.64 -10.86
N TYR A 126 -1.70 -13.15 -9.61
CA TYR A 126 -2.06 -14.00 -8.47
C TYR A 126 -3.55 -14.35 -8.51
N HIS A 127 -3.86 -15.64 -8.46
CA HIS A 127 -5.23 -16.15 -8.53
C HIS A 127 -6.02 -15.91 -7.25
N LEU A 128 -5.36 -16.08 -6.10
CA LEU A 128 -5.98 -16.13 -4.77
C LEU A 128 -5.53 -14.97 -3.85
N GLY A 129 -4.76 -14.03 -4.39
CA GLY A 129 -4.27 -12.86 -3.68
C GLY A 129 -3.33 -13.18 -2.53
N LEU A 130 -3.30 -12.29 -1.52
CA LEU A 130 -2.64 -12.57 -0.25
C LEU A 130 -3.46 -13.62 0.53
N PHE A 131 -4.65 -13.26 0.93
CA PHE A 131 -5.74 -14.05 1.50
C PHE A 131 -6.95 -13.14 1.78
N LYS A 132 -8.11 -13.73 1.96
CA LYS A 132 -9.25 -13.09 2.59
C LYS A 132 -9.19 -13.36 4.10
N GLN A 133 -9.28 -12.29 4.90
CA GLN A 133 -9.34 -12.39 6.36
C GLN A 133 -10.77 -12.68 6.82
N VAL A 134 -10.91 -13.64 7.71
CA VAL A 134 -12.17 -13.97 8.39
C VAL A 134 -11.91 -13.99 9.90
N PHE A 135 -12.85 -13.45 10.68
CA PHE A 135 -12.78 -13.48 12.13
C PHE A 135 -13.69 -14.56 12.71
N GLU A 136 -13.10 -15.49 13.44
CA GLU A 136 -13.82 -16.52 14.19
C GLU A 136 -13.19 -16.63 15.59
N ASP A 137 -14.01 -16.72 16.64
CA ASP A 137 -13.56 -16.81 18.04
C ASP A 137 -12.55 -15.72 18.44
N ASN A 138 -12.76 -14.49 17.97
CA ASN A 138 -11.83 -13.35 18.13
C ASN A 138 -10.41 -13.61 17.57
N LEU A 139 -10.28 -14.46 16.57
CA LEU A 139 -9.01 -14.74 15.88
C LEU A 139 -9.11 -14.44 14.39
N GLN A 140 -7.96 -14.08 13.82
CA GLN A 140 -7.82 -14.02 12.37
C GLN A 140 -7.62 -15.42 11.79
N HIS A 141 -8.45 -15.74 10.80
CA HIS A 141 -8.30 -16.89 9.91
C HIS A 141 -8.08 -16.42 8.48
N GLU A 142 -7.32 -17.17 7.70
CA GLU A 142 -7.00 -16.88 6.33
C GLU A 142 -7.67 -17.89 5.40
N VAL A 143 -8.35 -17.39 4.37
CA VAL A 143 -8.96 -18.20 3.29
C VAL A 143 -8.56 -17.64 1.93
N PRO A 144 -8.65 -18.43 0.84
CA PRO A 144 -8.39 -17.93 -0.50
C PRO A 144 -9.26 -16.73 -0.87
N ASN A 145 -8.72 -15.82 -1.67
CA ASN A 145 -9.42 -14.63 -2.15
C ASN A 145 -9.50 -14.60 -3.69
N PRO A 146 -10.25 -15.51 -4.32
CA PRO A 146 -10.38 -15.58 -5.77
C PRO A 146 -11.10 -14.34 -6.32
N TRP A 147 -10.65 -13.86 -7.47
CA TRP A 147 -11.20 -12.66 -8.12
C TRP A 147 -11.35 -12.80 -9.63
N ILE A 148 -10.65 -13.76 -10.24
CA ILE A 148 -10.65 -13.97 -11.68
C ILE A 148 -11.95 -14.66 -12.08
N THR A 149 -12.69 -14.03 -12.98
CA THR A 149 -13.92 -14.54 -13.57
C THR A 149 -13.69 -14.76 -15.07
N PRO A 150 -14.48 -15.60 -15.75
CA PRO A 150 -14.33 -15.82 -17.20
C PRO A 150 -14.36 -14.55 -18.03
N ASP A 151 -15.11 -13.56 -17.57
CA ASP A 151 -15.21 -12.24 -18.16
C ASP A 151 -14.75 -11.21 -17.12
N SER A 152 -13.58 -10.63 -17.32
CA SER A 152 -12.91 -9.78 -16.33
C SER A 152 -12.14 -8.61 -16.99
N TRP A 153 -11.51 -7.79 -16.17
CA TRP A 153 -10.59 -6.74 -16.65
C TRP A 153 -9.34 -7.30 -17.33
N LEU A 154 -8.96 -8.56 -17.03
CA LEU A 154 -7.84 -9.23 -17.70
C LEU A 154 -8.16 -9.44 -19.19
N THR A 155 -7.16 -9.18 -20.03
CA THR A 155 -7.17 -9.53 -21.45
C THR A 155 -5.98 -10.43 -21.72
N ALA A 156 -6.22 -11.67 -22.18
CA ALA A 156 -5.14 -12.55 -22.60
C ALA A 156 -4.45 -11.96 -23.84
N THR A 157 -3.12 -12.06 -23.88
CA THR A 157 -2.31 -11.64 -25.02
C THR A 157 -1.65 -12.85 -25.69
N ASP A 158 -1.08 -12.66 -26.89
CA ASP A 158 -0.30 -13.68 -27.57
C ASP A 158 1.16 -13.76 -27.09
N VAL A 159 1.53 -12.97 -26.09
CA VAL A 159 2.89 -12.93 -25.53
C VAL A 159 3.07 -14.09 -24.58
N THR A 160 4.00 -14.97 -24.92
CA THR A 160 4.36 -16.13 -24.10
C THR A 160 5.88 -16.26 -24.01
N TYR A 161 6.38 -16.67 -22.86
CA TYR A 161 7.80 -16.92 -22.65
C TYR A 161 8.05 -18.26 -21.97
N MET A 162 9.27 -18.79 -22.13
CA MET A 162 9.77 -19.89 -21.34
C MET A 162 10.72 -19.34 -20.27
N VAL A 163 10.46 -19.65 -19.02
CA VAL A 163 11.29 -19.24 -17.88
C VAL A 163 12.05 -20.44 -17.38
N PRO A 164 13.40 -20.45 -17.48
CA PRO A 164 14.23 -21.60 -17.10
C PRO A 164 14.50 -21.63 -15.58
N PHE A 165 14.29 -22.80 -14.99
CA PHE A 165 14.69 -23.14 -13.63
C PHE A 165 15.61 -24.36 -13.65
N ARG A 166 16.15 -24.75 -12.50
CA ARG A 166 16.99 -25.95 -12.42
C ARG A 166 16.19 -27.22 -12.79
N GLY A 167 16.53 -27.80 -13.91
CA GLY A 167 15.95 -29.07 -14.37
C GLY A 167 14.59 -28.98 -15.05
N PHE A 168 13.98 -27.79 -15.16
CA PHE A 168 12.72 -27.59 -15.87
C PHE A 168 12.56 -26.13 -16.35
N SER A 169 11.56 -25.90 -17.19
CA SER A 169 11.15 -24.54 -17.58
C SER A 169 9.65 -24.41 -17.47
N LEU A 170 9.18 -23.23 -17.13
CA LEU A 170 7.77 -22.90 -17.09
C LEU A 170 7.38 -22.03 -18.28
N LYS A 171 6.32 -22.42 -18.97
CA LYS A 171 5.68 -21.55 -19.93
C LYS A 171 4.81 -20.52 -19.21
N SER A 172 4.97 -19.27 -19.59
CA SER A 172 4.14 -18.16 -19.10
C SER A 172 3.32 -17.55 -20.22
N THR A 173 2.14 -17.05 -19.86
CA THR A 173 1.29 -16.23 -20.70
C THR A 173 1.10 -14.86 -20.05
N MET A 174 1.20 -13.79 -20.84
CA MET A 174 0.97 -12.43 -20.40
C MET A 174 -0.51 -12.06 -20.51
N TYR A 175 -1.06 -11.52 -19.44
CA TYR A 175 -2.37 -10.90 -19.39
C TYR A 175 -2.21 -9.40 -19.15
N SER A 176 -3.09 -8.59 -19.73
CA SER A 176 -3.06 -7.14 -19.57
C SER A 176 -4.34 -6.62 -18.94
N ILE A 177 -4.19 -5.61 -18.09
CA ILE A 177 -5.27 -4.77 -17.59
C ILE A 177 -5.03 -3.36 -18.11
N ASP A 178 -6.06 -2.75 -18.72
CA ASP A 178 -5.99 -1.36 -19.15
C ASP A 178 -6.05 -0.41 -17.95
N VAL A 179 -5.13 0.54 -17.89
CA VAL A 179 -5.07 1.63 -16.90
C VAL A 179 -5.36 2.93 -17.63
N ALA A 180 -6.58 3.43 -17.49
CA ALA A 180 -6.97 4.70 -18.10
C ALA A 180 -6.32 5.88 -17.38
N GLY A 181 -5.75 6.81 -18.12
CA GLY A 181 -5.32 8.11 -17.62
C GLY A 181 -6.46 9.12 -17.62
N TYR A 182 -6.42 10.08 -16.71
CA TYR A 182 -7.46 11.09 -16.59
C TYR A 182 -7.45 12.03 -17.81
N GLU A 183 -8.51 11.91 -18.63
CA GLU A 183 -8.68 12.63 -19.89
C GLU A 183 -7.47 12.55 -20.84
N ASN A 184 -6.69 11.48 -20.74
CA ASN A 184 -5.48 11.28 -21.51
C ASN A 184 -5.40 9.84 -22.04
N LYS A 185 -4.19 9.34 -22.26
CA LYS A 185 -3.91 8.01 -22.81
C LYS A 185 -4.16 6.91 -21.78
N ALA A 186 -4.25 5.69 -22.24
CA ALA A 186 -4.22 4.50 -21.39
C ALA A 186 -2.88 3.78 -21.54
N ILE A 187 -2.43 3.13 -20.47
CA ILE A 187 -1.29 2.24 -20.42
C ILE A 187 -1.73 0.85 -19.96
N HIS A 188 -0.80 -0.11 -19.93
CA HIS A 188 -1.10 -1.48 -19.50
C HIS A 188 -0.41 -1.83 -18.17
N LEU A 189 -1.12 -2.61 -17.36
CA LEU A 189 -0.56 -3.44 -16.32
C LEU A 189 -0.44 -4.85 -16.89
N ASN A 190 0.77 -5.31 -17.16
CA ASN A 190 1.07 -6.63 -17.70
C ASN A 190 1.38 -7.61 -16.57
N LEU A 191 0.61 -8.68 -16.52
CA LEU A 191 0.65 -9.68 -15.47
C LEU A 191 0.98 -11.04 -16.08
N PHE A 192 2.06 -11.66 -15.63
CA PHE A 192 2.47 -12.98 -16.11
C PHE A 192 1.90 -14.08 -15.23
N ASP A 193 1.48 -15.16 -15.87
CA ASP A 193 0.86 -16.31 -15.24
C ASP A 193 1.44 -17.61 -15.78
N ILE A 194 1.45 -18.67 -14.99
CA ILE A 194 1.79 -20.00 -15.47
C ILE A 194 0.55 -20.67 -16.10
N ASP A 195 0.76 -21.38 -17.19
CA ASP A 195 -0.34 -22.03 -17.92
C ASP A 195 -1.03 -23.18 -17.14
N LEU A 196 -0.33 -23.74 -16.13
CA LEU A 196 -0.76 -24.91 -15.37
C LEU A 196 -1.20 -24.59 -13.93
N ALA A 197 -1.52 -23.34 -13.62
CA ALA A 197 -1.98 -22.96 -12.27
C ALA A 197 -3.21 -23.81 -11.86
N ASP A 198 -3.18 -24.39 -10.66
CA ASP A 198 -4.25 -25.26 -10.14
C ASP A 198 -4.72 -24.78 -8.76
N GLU A 199 -5.80 -24.02 -8.74
CA GLU A 199 -6.42 -23.55 -7.49
C GLU A 199 -6.95 -24.68 -6.62
N SER A 200 -7.28 -25.84 -7.21
CA SER A 200 -7.88 -26.96 -6.49
C SER A 200 -6.91 -27.66 -5.50
N MET A 201 -5.60 -27.37 -5.61
CA MET A 201 -4.61 -27.87 -4.68
C MET A 201 -4.63 -27.20 -3.31
N VAL A 202 -5.35 -26.09 -3.16
CA VAL A 202 -5.46 -25.34 -1.91
C VAL A 202 -6.52 -25.95 -1.01
N HIS A 203 -6.17 -26.21 0.24
CA HIS A 203 -7.04 -26.83 1.24
C HIS A 203 -6.79 -26.23 2.63
N ASP A 204 -7.67 -26.52 3.60
CA ASP A 204 -7.51 -26.10 5.00
C ASP A 204 -7.05 -24.63 5.15
N GLY A 205 -7.86 -23.69 4.62
CA GLY A 205 -7.54 -22.28 4.56
C GLY A 205 -6.66 -21.95 3.34
N ILE A 206 -5.40 -21.65 3.56
CA ILE A 206 -4.43 -21.28 2.51
C ILE A 206 -3.26 -22.28 2.38
N THR A 207 -3.48 -23.50 2.81
CA THR A 207 -2.47 -24.58 2.79
C THR A 207 -2.40 -25.23 1.41
N PHE A 208 -1.20 -25.50 0.92
CA PHE A 208 -0.95 -26.21 -0.33
C PHE A 208 0.47 -26.80 -0.35
N ASN A 209 0.74 -27.66 -1.31
CA ASN A 209 2.09 -28.21 -1.52
C ASN A 209 3.02 -27.16 -2.13
N LYS A 210 3.87 -26.54 -1.30
CA LYS A 210 4.81 -25.48 -1.70
C LYS A 210 5.89 -25.93 -2.69
N LYS A 211 6.13 -27.26 -2.81
CA LYS A 211 7.14 -27.84 -3.73
C LYS A 211 6.61 -28.02 -5.15
N ASP A 212 5.31 -27.99 -5.35
CA ASP A 212 4.71 -28.17 -6.67
C ASP A 212 4.66 -26.87 -7.46
N ILE A 213 5.84 -26.38 -7.84
CA ILE A 213 6.04 -25.10 -8.54
C ILE A 213 5.26 -25.05 -9.86
N LEU A 214 5.12 -26.20 -10.54
CA LEU A 214 4.40 -26.27 -11.83
C LEU A 214 2.96 -25.80 -11.73
N HIS A 215 2.33 -25.92 -10.55
CA HIS A 215 0.91 -25.64 -10.35
C HIS A 215 0.64 -24.52 -9.35
N ASN A 216 1.61 -24.15 -8.49
CA ASN A 216 1.35 -23.22 -7.38
C ASN A 216 1.92 -21.82 -7.56
N LEU A 217 2.81 -21.58 -8.54
CA LEU A 217 3.69 -20.39 -8.58
C LEU A 217 2.92 -19.07 -8.56
N THR A 218 1.77 -18.99 -9.20
CA THR A 218 0.95 -17.78 -9.31
C THR A 218 -0.34 -17.83 -8.49
N LEU A 219 -0.45 -18.75 -7.51
CA LEU A 219 -1.65 -18.84 -6.67
C LEU A 219 -1.71 -17.69 -5.66
N PHE A 220 -0.69 -17.53 -4.81
CA PHE A 220 -0.68 -16.54 -3.73
C PHE A 220 0.44 -15.52 -3.83
N LEU A 221 0.09 -14.27 -3.55
CA LEU A 221 1.05 -13.21 -3.22
C LEU A 221 1.59 -13.44 -1.81
N TYR A 222 2.91 -13.35 -1.63
CA TYR A 222 3.57 -13.57 -0.34
C TYR A 222 3.12 -14.86 0.37
N PRO A 223 3.38 -16.03 -0.23
CA PRO A 223 3.06 -17.29 0.41
C PRO A 223 3.77 -17.41 1.76
N ASP A 224 3.20 -18.21 2.67
CA ASP A 224 3.80 -18.45 3.98
C ASP A 224 5.26 -18.92 3.84
N ASP A 225 6.19 -18.14 4.38
CA ASP A 225 7.64 -18.33 4.33
C ASP A 225 8.24 -18.71 5.69
N SER A 226 7.42 -19.23 6.58
CA SER A 226 7.87 -19.74 7.88
C SER A 226 8.81 -20.94 7.75
N ASP A 227 8.71 -21.68 6.65
CA ASP A 227 9.59 -22.81 6.31
C ASP A 227 10.49 -22.50 5.09
N GLU A 228 11.44 -23.41 4.82
CA GLU A 228 12.37 -23.27 3.70
C GLU A 228 11.66 -23.35 2.34
N ASP A 229 10.66 -24.22 2.20
CA ASP A 229 9.92 -24.39 0.95
C ASP A 229 9.16 -23.10 0.59
N GLY A 230 8.57 -22.43 1.58
CA GLY A 230 7.91 -21.15 1.39
C GLY A 230 8.90 -20.03 1.01
N ARG A 231 10.08 -19.98 1.64
CA ARG A 231 11.14 -19.03 1.26
C ARG A 231 11.64 -19.27 -0.15
N LYS A 232 11.85 -20.54 -0.53
CA LYS A 232 12.22 -20.90 -1.91
C LYS A 232 11.14 -20.55 -2.90
N LEU A 233 9.87 -20.77 -2.56
CA LEU A 233 8.73 -20.39 -3.43
C LEU A 233 8.75 -18.87 -3.73
N ARG A 234 9.07 -18.02 -2.76
CA ARG A 234 9.24 -16.58 -3.00
C ARG A 234 10.35 -16.29 -4.00
N VAL A 235 11.47 -17.00 -3.93
CA VAL A 235 12.57 -16.85 -4.92
C VAL A 235 12.11 -17.30 -6.31
N TYR A 236 11.36 -18.40 -6.42
CA TYR A 236 10.76 -18.83 -7.68
C TYR A 236 9.84 -17.74 -8.28
N GLN A 237 8.98 -17.14 -7.47
CA GLN A 237 8.08 -16.07 -7.91
C GLN A 237 8.84 -14.83 -8.39
N GLN A 238 9.85 -14.40 -7.64
CA GLN A 238 10.66 -13.23 -8.00
C GLN A 238 11.40 -13.45 -9.33
N TYR A 239 12.02 -14.62 -9.51
CA TYR A 239 12.70 -14.91 -10.76
C TYR A 239 11.74 -15.06 -11.95
N PHE A 240 10.60 -15.72 -11.75
CA PHE A 240 9.58 -15.83 -12.78
C PHE A 240 9.10 -14.44 -13.25
N MET A 241 8.87 -13.53 -12.33
CA MET A 241 8.48 -12.16 -12.63
C MET A 241 9.56 -11.43 -13.45
N VAL A 242 10.80 -11.44 -13.00
CA VAL A 242 11.85 -10.66 -13.65
C VAL A 242 12.34 -11.27 -14.96
N SER A 243 12.31 -12.60 -15.11
CA SER A 243 12.66 -13.25 -16.37
C SER A 243 11.66 -12.90 -17.48
N ASN A 244 10.36 -12.96 -17.17
CA ASN A 244 9.32 -12.51 -18.08
C ASN A 244 9.48 -11.02 -18.43
N ALA A 245 9.70 -10.16 -17.44
CA ALA A 245 9.90 -8.74 -17.65
C ALA A 245 11.12 -8.46 -18.56
N ALA A 246 12.26 -9.09 -18.27
CA ALA A 246 13.48 -8.90 -19.04
C ALA A 246 13.30 -9.34 -20.51
N GLN A 247 12.68 -10.49 -20.76
CA GLN A 247 12.39 -10.97 -22.10
C GLN A 247 11.48 -9.99 -22.85
N LEU A 248 10.39 -9.54 -22.24
CA LEU A 248 9.48 -8.54 -22.81
C LEU A 248 10.20 -7.25 -23.19
N ILE A 249 10.98 -6.70 -22.27
CA ILE A 249 11.70 -5.43 -22.45
C ILE A 249 12.70 -5.52 -23.62
N LEU A 250 13.47 -6.60 -23.70
CA LEU A 250 14.44 -6.80 -24.78
C LEU A 250 13.75 -6.98 -26.13
N ASP A 251 12.66 -7.76 -26.19
CA ASP A 251 11.91 -7.97 -27.42
C ASP A 251 11.24 -6.68 -27.92
N GLU A 252 10.66 -5.89 -27.01
CA GLU A 252 10.09 -4.59 -27.37
C GLU A 252 11.17 -3.59 -27.81
N ALA A 253 12.34 -3.54 -27.16
CA ALA A 253 13.44 -2.69 -27.59
C ALA A 253 13.91 -3.04 -28.99
N VAL A 254 14.13 -4.33 -29.27
CA VAL A 254 14.49 -4.81 -30.63
C VAL A 254 13.42 -4.47 -31.66
N SER A 255 12.14 -4.63 -31.32
CA SER A 255 11.03 -4.30 -32.23
C SER A 255 10.98 -2.82 -32.61
N LYS A 256 11.51 -1.95 -31.72
CA LYS A 256 11.64 -0.50 -31.94
C LYS A 256 12.94 -0.09 -32.65
N GLY A 257 13.82 -1.04 -32.93
CA GLY A 257 15.06 -0.82 -33.67
C GLY A 257 16.33 -0.78 -32.82
N SER A 258 16.27 -1.13 -31.53
CA SER A 258 17.47 -1.28 -30.69
C SER A 258 18.35 -2.43 -31.16
N ASN A 259 19.66 -2.21 -31.10
CA ASN A 259 20.65 -3.26 -31.26
C ASN A 259 21.10 -3.86 -29.92
N LEU A 260 20.42 -3.48 -28.84
CA LEU A 260 20.64 -3.81 -27.44
C LEU A 260 21.89 -3.18 -26.77
N HIS A 261 22.89 -2.74 -27.52
CA HIS A 261 24.01 -1.93 -27.01
C HIS A 261 23.53 -0.55 -26.57
N ASP A 262 22.44 -0.08 -27.15
CA ASP A 262 21.77 1.21 -26.87
C ASP A 262 20.49 1.04 -26.05
N LEU A 263 20.34 -0.04 -25.28
CA LEU A 263 19.13 -0.39 -24.55
C LEU A 263 18.61 0.76 -23.67
N ALA A 264 19.48 1.56 -23.08
CA ALA A 264 19.12 2.70 -22.23
C ALA A 264 18.37 3.83 -22.98
N ASP A 265 18.46 3.87 -24.31
CA ASP A 265 17.70 4.80 -25.15
C ASP A 265 16.25 4.32 -25.39
N TYR A 266 15.97 3.05 -25.11
CA TYR A 266 14.67 2.40 -25.33
C TYR A 266 13.93 2.02 -24.07
N ALA A 267 14.64 1.80 -22.97
CA ALA A 267 14.05 1.31 -21.72
C ALA A 267 14.68 1.97 -20.49
N VAL A 268 13.82 2.21 -19.51
CA VAL A 268 14.21 2.42 -18.12
C VAL A 268 13.35 1.50 -17.26
N VAL A 269 13.98 0.85 -16.27
CA VAL A 269 13.32 -0.06 -15.33
C VAL A 269 13.33 0.59 -13.95
N GLN A 270 12.15 0.72 -13.34
CA GLN A 270 12.05 1.07 -11.94
C GLN A 270 11.84 -0.19 -11.13
N ILE A 271 12.84 -0.54 -10.33
CA ILE A 271 12.81 -1.66 -9.39
C ILE A 271 12.09 -1.21 -8.13
N ASN A 272 10.85 -1.68 -7.94
CA ASN A 272 10.03 -1.29 -6.80
C ASN A 272 10.27 -2.21 -5.60
N ASP A 273 11.06 -1.72 -4.64
CA ASP A 273 11.68 -2.50 -3.57
C ASP A 273 12.64 -3.58 -4.11
N THR A 274 13.00 -4.58 -3.31
CA THR A 274 14.01 -5.59 -3.68
C THR A 274 13.44 -6.81 -4.40
N HIS A 275 12.12 -6.95 -4.48
CA HIS A 275 11.50 -8.11 -5.12
C HIS A 275 11.92 -8.31 -6.59
N PRO A 276 12.07 -7.24 -7.40
CA PRO A 276 12.54 -7.38 -8.79
C PRO A 276 14.07 -7.33 -8.97
N SER A 277 14.87 -7.34 -7.92
CA SER A 277 16.35 -7.13 -8.02
C SER A 277 17.05 -8.10 -8.96
N MET A 278 16.59 -9.34 -9.08
CA MET A 278 17.18 -10.34 -9.99
C MET A 278 17.07 -9.97 -11.48
N ILE A 279 16.35 -8.88 -11.82
CA ILE A 279 16.34 -8.38 -13.21
C ILE A 279 17.74 -7.99 -13.67
N ILE A 280 18.60 -7.55 -12.77
CA ILE A 280 19.97 -7.15 -13.09
C ILE A 280 20.79 -8.33 -13.63
N PRO A 281 20.96 -9.44 -12.91
CA PRO A 281 21.67 -10.59 -13.47
C PRO A 281 20.93 -11.27 -14.60
N GLU A 282 19.59 -11.23 -14.65
CA GLU A 282 18.81 -11.81 -15.74
C GLU A 282 19.02 -11.05 -17.06
N PHE A 283 19.03 -9.72 -17.03
CA PHE A 283 19.41 -8.93 -18.21
C PHE A 283 20.81 -9.27 -18.70
N ILE A 284 21.78 -9.37 -17.80
CA ILE A 284 23.17 -9.74 -18.17
C ILE A 284 23.19 -11.11 -18.84
N ARG A 285 22.48 -12.09 -18.30
CA ARG A 285 22.36 -13.43 -18.88
C ARG A 285 21.77 -13.39 -20.29
N LEU A 286 20.64 -12.72 -20.46
CA LEU A 286 19.92 -12.62 -21.75
C LEU A 286 20.67 -11.81 -22.80
N LEU A 287 21.38 -10.75 -22.39
CA LEU A 287 22.28 -9.99 -23.26
C LEU A 287 23.46 -10.85 -23.71
N GLY A 288 24.02 -11.67 -22.81
CA GLY A 288 25.06 -12.65 -23.12
C GLY A 288 24.64 -13.70 -24.14
N GLU A 289 23.40 -14.21 -24.05
CA GLU A 289 22.81 -15.12 -25.06
C GLU A 289 22.67 -14.45 -26.43
N ARG A 290 22.59 -13.12 -26.47
CA ARG A 290 22.53 -12.31 -27.69
C ARG A 290 23.91 -11.80 -28.16
N GLY A 291 24.99 -12.30 -27.55
CA GLY A 291 26.37 -12.05 -27.99
C GLY A 291 27.03 -10.80 -27.38
N ILE A 292 26.42 -10.16 -26.39
CA ILE A 292 27.02 -9.03 -25.66
C ILE A 292 27.83 -9.58 -24.50
N ASP A 293 29.11 -9.18 -24.40
CA ASP A 293 29.98 -9.67 -23.34
C ASP A 293 29.55 -9.19 -21.95
N PHE A 294 30.01 -9.88 -20.90
CA PHE A 294 29.58 -9.63 -19.53
C PHE A 294 29.84 -8.19 -19.07
N ASP A 295 30.99 -7.63 -19.39
CA ASP A 295 31.37 -6.31 -18.88
C ASP A 295 30.54 -5.21 -19.53
N GLU A 296 30.31 -5.33 -20.84
CA GLU A 296 29.40 -4.45 -21.57
C GLU A 296 27.96 -4.62 -21.10
N ALA A 297 27.48 -5.86 -20.92
CA ALA A 297 26.13 -6.12 -20.44
C ALA A 297 25.90 -5.52 -19.06
N ALA A 298 26.85 -5.64 -18.13
CA ALA A 298 26.76 -5.03 -16.81
C ALA A 298 26.73 -3.50 -16.88
N GLU A 299 27.49 -2.90 -17.78
CA GLU A 299 27.46 -1.44 -18.03
C GLU A 299 26.11 -0.99 -18.59
N ILE A 300 25.58 -1.68 -19.60
CA ILE A 300 24.26 -1.41 -20.17
C ILE A 300 23.19 -1.42 -19.08
N VAL A 301 23.13 -2.48 -18.28
CA VAL A 301 22.14 -2.67 -17.22
C VAL A 301 22.25 -1.57 -16.16
N SER A 302 23.47 -1.12 -15.84
CA SER A 302 23.70 -0.03 -14.89
C SER A 302 23.13 1.33 -15.36
N HIS A 303 22.80 1.49 -16.62
CA HIS A 303 22.16 2.68 -17.19
C HIS A 303 20.64 2.49 -17.42
N VAL A 304 20.14 1.27 -17.24
CA VAL A 304 18.71 0.95 -17.45
C VAL A 304 17.95 0.86 -16.14
N CYS A 305 18.56 0.36 -15.06
CA CYS A 305 17.89 0.06 -13.80
C CYS A 305 18.01 1.20 -12.78
N ALA A 306 16.89 1.58 -12.21
CA ALA A 306 16.77 2.49 -11.07
C ALA A 306 16.02 1.77 -9.93
N TYR A 307 16.42 2.03 -8.68
CA TYR A 307 15.91 1.34 -7.50
C TYR A 307 15.19 2.29 -6.55
N THR A 308 13.98 1.95 -6.15
CA THR A 308 13.25 2.60 -5.07
C THR A 308 13.29 1.74 -3.82
N ASN A 309 13.82 2.28 -2.74
CA ASN A 309 13.83 1.64 -1.43
C ASN A 309 12.57 2.00 -0.64
N HIS A 310 11.85 1.00 -0.13
CA HIS A 310 10.69 1.19 0.75
C HIS A 310 10.92 0.71 2.19
N THR A 311 12.13 0.24 2.50
CA THR A 311 12.49 -0.39 3.77
C THR A 311 13.51 0.46 4.50
N ILE A 312 13.20 0.91 5.72
CA ILE A 312 14.16 1.67 6.52
C ILE A 312 15.20 0.75 7.15
N LEU A 313 14.75 -0.32 7.82
CA LEU A 313 15.65 -1.19 8.58
C LEU A 313 16.58 -1.98 7.65
N ALA A 314 17.89 -1.75 7.72
CA ALA A 314 18.88 -2.51 6.95
C ALA A 314 18.79 -4.02 7.19
N GLU A 315 18.45 -4.44 8.41
CA GLU A 315 18.27 -5.85 8.77
C GLU A 315 17.07 -6.50 8.05
N ALA A 316 16.05 -5.71 7.71
CA ALA A 316 14.87 -6.16 6.98
C ALA A 316 15.06 -6.15 5.46
N LEU A 317 16.18 -5.64 4.95
CA LEU A 317 16.54 -5.74 3.54
C LEU A 317 16.71 -7.21 3.14
N GLU A 318 16.09 -7.58 2.03
CA GLU A 318 16.01 -8.96 1.58
C GLU A 318 17.38 -9.54 1.23
N LYS A 319 17.69 -10.70 1.80
CA LYS A 319 18.92 -11.48 1.57
C LYS A 319 18.52 -12.92 1.37
N TRP A 320 19.09 -13.56 0.37
CA TRP A 320 18.85 -14.98 0.11
C TRP A 320 20.12 -15.80 0.28
N PRO A 321 20.07 -16.95 0.99
CA PRO A 321 21.17 -17.89 0.97
C PRO A 321 21.53 -18.27 -0.46
N ILE A 322 22.81 -18.21 -0.83
CA ILE A 322 23.22 -18.47 -2.22
C ILE A 322 22.80 -19.86 -2.70
N HIS A 323 22.74 -20.83 -1.79
CA HIS A 323 22.29 -22.17 -2.15
C HIS A 323 20.84 -22.23 -2.62
N TYR A 324 19.96 -21.29 -2.21
CA TYR A 324 18.62 -21.19 -2.79
C TYR A 324 18.70 -20.83 -4.27
N LEU A 325 19.58 -19.90 -4.63
CA LEU A 325 19.78 -19.54 -6.03
C LEU A 325 20.44 -20.67 -6.82
N GLU A 326 21.39 -21.39 -6.22
CA GLU A 326 21.99 -22.58 -6.82
C GLU A 326 20.95 -23.68 -7.08
N ASP A 327 19.99 -23.86 -6.17
CA ASP A 327 18.93 -24.85 -6.31
C ASP A 327 17.86 -24.46 -7.33
N ILE A 328 17.59 -23.17 -7.49
CA ILE A 328 16.42 -22.65 -8.24
C ILE A 328 16.85 -22.10 -9.61
N VAL A 329 17.87 -21.24 -9.63
CA VAL A 329 18.32 -20.48 -10.80
C VAL A 329 19.84 -20.53 -10.97
N PRO A 330 20.43 -21.73 -11.10
CA PRO A 330 21.88 -21.91 -11.14
C PRO A 330 22.55 -21.11 -12.26
N GLN A 331 21.82 -20.75 -13.32
CA GLN A 331 22.32 -19.95 -14.43
C GLN A 331 22.65 -18.50 -14.03
N LEU A 332 22.04 -17.97 -12.95
CA LEU A 332 22.36 -16.62 -12.45
C LEU A 332 23.54 -16.59 -11.50
N VAL A 333 23.86 -17.70 -10.84
CA VAL A 333 24.87 -17.74 -9.78
C VAL A 333 26.26 -17.33 -10.26
N PRO A 334 26.78 -17.82 -11.40
CA PRO A 334 28.08 -17.35 -11.91
C PRO A 334 28.10 -15.85 -12.22
N ILE A 335 26.98 -15.30 -12.69
CA ILE A 335 26.83 -13.87 -12.98
C ILE A 335 26.90 -13.08 -11.69
N ILE A 336 26.11 -13.44 -10.68
CA ILE A 336 26.07 -12.76 -9.38
C ILE A 336 27.44 -12.83 -8.70
N ARG A 337 28.14 -13.98 -8.74
CA ARG A 337 29.50 -14.12 -8.21
C ARG A 337 30.49 -13.19 -8.91
N LYS A 338 30.43 -13.09 -10.23
CA LYS A 338 31.29 -12.19 -10.99
C LYS A 338 31.01 -10.72 -10.73
N LEU A 339 29.72 -10.34 -10.53
CA LEU A 339 29.35 -9.00 -10.10
C LEU A 339 29.93 -8.68 -8.71
N ASP A 340 29.83 -9.61 -7.77
CA ASP A 340 30.37 -9.49 -6.41
C ASP A 340 31.91 -9.40 -6.40
N GLU A 341 32.59 -10.23 -7.19
CA GLU A 341 34.06 -10.19 -7.34
C GLU A 341 34.53 -8.80 -7.81
N LYS A 342 33.84 -8.20 -8.79
CA LYS A 342 34.14 -6.84 -9.26
C LYS A 342 33.90 -5.77 -8.20
N VAL A 343 32.83 -5.92 -7.43
CA VAL A 343 32.55 -5.03 -6.29
C VAL A 343 33.66 -5.13 -5.25
N LYS A 344 34.02 -6.34 -4.81
CA LYS A 344 35.05 -6.58 -3.80
C LYS A 344 36.44 -6.11 -4.25
N ALA A 345 36.76 -6.23 -5.55
CA ALA A 345 38.00 -5.72 -6.11
C ALA A 345 38.09 -4.18 -6.03
N LYS A 346 36.98 -3.47 -6.16
CA LYS A 346 36.92 -2.02 -6.10
C LYS A 346 36.67 -1.49 -4.67
N TYR A 347 35.83 -2.18 -3.92
CA TYR A 347 35.37 -1.81 -2.58
C TYR A 347 35.47 -3.03 -1.65
N PRO A 348 36.60 -3.23 -0.95
CA PRO A 348 36.86 -4.46 -0.20
C PRO A 348 36.13 -4.58 1.14
N ALA A 349 35.35 -3.55 1.53
CA ALA A 349 34.61 -3.57 2.78
C ALA A 349 33.44 -4.57 2.73
N GLU A 350 33.34 -5.41 3.76
CA GLU A 350 32.34 -6.50 3.85
C GLU A 350 30.90 -5.99 3.76
N ASN A 351 30.61 -4.84 4.36
CA ASN A 351 29.27 -4.23 4.36
C ASN A 351 28.84 -3.64 3.00
N LEU A 352 29.71 -3.68 2.00
CA LEU A 352 29.43 -3.29 0.62
C LEU A 352 29.26 -4.50 -0.31
N ALA A 353 29.61 -5.71 0.16
CA ALA A 353 29.57 -6.92 -0.65
C ALA A 353 28.13 -7.26 -1.10
N ILE A 354 28.00 -7.81 -2.30
CA ILE A 354 26.74 -8.42 -2.77
C ILE A 354 26.54 -9.76 -2.08
N ILE A 355 27.60 -10.59 -2.01
CA ILE A 355 27.61 -11.86 -1.29
C ILE A 355 28.48 -11.68 -0.05
N ASP A 356 27.88 -11.78 1.12
CA ASP A 356 28.58 -11.63 2.38
C ASP A 356 29.34 -12.89 2.81
N SER A 357 30.10 -12.81 3.91
CA SER A 357 30.88 -13.92 4.46
C SER A 357 30.03 -15.11 4.92
N ASN A 358 28.72 -14.92 5.11
CA ASN A 358 27.76 -15.98 5.44
C ASN A 358 27.11 -16.60 4.19
N ASN A 359 27.56 -16.25 3.00
CA ASN A 359 26.99 -16.66 1.72
C ASN A 359 25.51 -16.21 1.53
N LEU A 360 25.16 -15.05 2.06
CA LEU A 360 23.89 -14.38 1.81
C LEU A 360 24.03 -13.37 0.66
N VAL A 361 23.13 -13.44 -0.29
CA VAL A 361 23.05 -12.50 -1.42
C VAL A 361 22.17 -11.34 -1.03
N HIS A 362 22.76 -10.14 -0.93
CA HIS A 362 22.09 -8.90 -0.59
C HIS A 362 21.46 -8.27 -1.83
N MET A 363 20.14 -8.34 -1.95
CA MET A 363 19.43 -7.89 -3.13
C MET A 363 19.55 -6.37 -3.34
N ALA A 364 19.38 -5.58 -2.29
CA ALA A 364 19.54 -4.12 -2.37
C ALA A 364 20.97 -3.69 -2.71
N HIS A 365 21.99 -4.42 -2.25
CA HIS A 365 23.39 -4.11 -2.60
C HIS A 365 23.65 -4.25 -4.11
N MET A 366 23.06 -5.28 -4.71
CA MET A 366 23.13 -5.48 -6.16
C MET A 366 22.45 -4.33 -6.92
N ASP A 367 21.27 -3.89 -6.47
CA ASP A 367 20.53 -2.77 -7.05
C ASP A 367 21.32 -1.45 -6.97
N ILE A 368 22.00 -1.20 -5.84
CA ILE A 368 22.77 0.03 -5.63
C ILE A 368 24.05 0.04 -6.47
N HIS A 369 24.78 -1.07 -6.51
CA HIS A 369 26.01 -1.14 -7.30
C HIS A 369 25.77 -1.04 -8.80
N TYR A 370 24.73 -1.72 -9.29
CA TYR A 370 24.46 -1.88 -10.73
C TYR A 370 23.19 -1.16 -11.22
N GLY A 371 22.65 -0.26 -10.44
CA GLY A 371 21.64 0.73 -10.84
C GLY A 371 22.24 2.14 -10.88
N PHE A 372 21.57 3.06 -11.60
CA PHE A 372 22.05 4.45 -11.70
C PHE A 372 21.40 5.40 -10.69
N SER A 373 20.32 5.01 -10.06
CA SER A 373 19.58 5.81 -9.09
C SER A 373 19.04 4.95 -7.96
N ILE A 374 19.15 5.45 -6.75
CA ILE A 374 18.45 4.95 -5.56
C ILE A 374 17.67 6.11 -4.95
N ASN A 375 16.38 5.93 -4.73
CA ASN A 375 15.59 6.93 -4.04
C ASN A 375 14.92 6.39 -2.78
N GLY A 376 14.88 7.23 -1.75
CA GLY A 376 13.94 7.10 -0.66
C GLY A 376 12.56 7.64 -1.06
N VAL A 377 11.56 7.45 -0.19
CA VAL A 377 10.14 7.71 -0.48
C VAL A 377 9.49 8.78 0.41
N ALA A 378 10.29 9.43 1.23
CA ALA A 378 9.98 10.65 1.99
C ALA A 378 11.30 11.35 2.34
N ALA A 379 11.25 12.65 2.64
CA ALA A 379 12.45 13.42 2.95
C ALA A 379 13.23 12.83 4.14
N LEU A 380 12.57 12.55 5.26
CA LEU A 380 13.18 11.93 6.44
C LEU A 380 13.76 10.56 6.12
N HIS A 381 13.01 9.71 5.41
CA HIS A 381 13.48 8.39 4.99
C HIS A 381 14.78 8.46 4.21
N THR A 382 14.84 9.36 3.24
CA THR A 382 16.04 9.54 2.41
C THR A 382 17.25 9.98 3.24
N GLU A 383 17.06 10.87 4.22
CA GLU A 383 18.13 11.28 5.15
C GLU A 383 18.58 10.13 6.05
N ILE A 384 17.65 9.30 6.53
CA ILE A 384 18.00 8.09 7.32
C ILE A 384 18.81 7.11 6.47
N LEU A 385 18.44 6.90 5.21
CA LEU A 385 19.21 6.06 4.29
C LEU A 385 20.65 6.57 4.10
N LYS A 386 20.82 7.88 3.88
CA LYS A 386 22.13 8.50 3.67
C LYS A 386 23.02 8.51 4.92
N ASN A 387 22.42 8.80 6.07
CA ASN A 387 23.18 9.08 7.30
C ASN A 387 23.30 7.88 8.23
N SER A 388 22.50 6.83 8.04
CA SER A 388 22.46 5.64 8.91
C SER A 388 22.45 4.35 8.09
N GLU A 389 21.29 3.95 7.58
CA GLU A 389 21.03 2.59 7.10
C GLU A 389 21.85 2.15 5.87
N LEU A 390 22.09 3.07 4.94
CA LEU A 390 22.90 2.84 3.73
C LEU A 390 24.06 3.84 3.61
N HIS A 391 24.52 4.36 4.74
CA HIS A 391 25.57 5.37 4.79
C HIS A 391 26.82 4.95 4.01
N GLN A 392 27.28 3.68 4.15
CA GLN A 392 28.43 3.14 3.44
C GLN A 392 28.29 3.22 1.91
N PHE A 393 27.07 3.10 1.39
CA PHE A 393 26.82 3.28 -0.04
C PHE A 393 26.75 4.75 -0.44
N TYR A 394 26.21 5.59 0.44
CA TYR A 394 26.19 7.04 0.20
C TYR A 394 27.59 7.64 0.11
N GLU A 395 28.53 7.13 0.92
CA GLU A 395 29.94 7.56 0.85
C GLU A 395 30.59 7.28 -0.52
N ILE A 396 30.22 6.19 -1.19
CA ILE A 396 30.84 5.79 -2.48
C ILE A 396 30.02 6.19 -3.71
N TYR A 397 28.71 6.45 -3.55
CA TYR A 397 27.78 6.79 -4.63
C TYR A 397 26.84 7.95 -4.24
N PRO A 398 27.34 9.09 -3.73
CA PRO A 398 26.46 10.16 -3.27
C PRO A 398 25.52 10.67 -4.38
N GLU A 399 25.96 10.62 -5.65
CA GLU A 399 25.21 11.09 -6.81
C GLU A 399 24.00 10.22 -7.16
N LYS A 400 23.98 8.95 -6.71
CA LYS A 400 22.85 8.05 -6.97
C LYS A 400 21.65 8.31 -6.05
N PHE A 401 21.90 8.87 -4.85
CA PHE A 401 20.87 9.03 -3.82
C PHE A 401 20.01 10.27 -4.04
N ASN A 402 18.72 10.08 -4.08
CA ASN A 402 17.75 11.16 -4.18
C ASN A 402 16.44 10.83 -3.45
N ASN A 403 15.59 11.84 -3.25
CA ASN A 403 14.27 11.69 -2.64
C ASN A 403 13.17 11.84 -3.68
N LYS A 404 12.20 10.92 -3.65
CA LYS A 404 10.92 11.04 -4.34
C LYS A 404 9.82 10.77 -3.33
N THR A 405 9.34 11.82 -2.67
CA THR A 405 8.23 11.68 -1.72
C THR A 405 7.03 11.06 -2.40
N ASN A 406 6.50 9.99 -1.80
CA ASN A 406 5.34 9.29 -2.30
C ASN A 406 4.15 10.22 -2.52
N GLY A 407 3.21 9.77 -3.31
CA GLY A 407 1.97 10.48 -3.58
C GLY A 407 0.82 9.50 -3.85
N ILE A 408 -0.36 10.06 -3.94
CA ILE A 408 -1.61 9.33 -4.16
C ILE A 408 -2.36 9.91 -5.35
N THR A 409 -3.12 9.08 -6.06
CA THR A 409 -4.00 9.57 -7.13
C THR A 409 -5.26 10.21 -6.56
N PHE A 410 -5.49 11.47 -6.93
CA PHE A 410 -6.70 12.20 -6.52
C PHE A 410 -7.95 11.67 -7.21
N ARG A 411 -7.83 11.01 -8.38
CA ARG A 411 -8.94 10.38 -9.07
C ARG A 411 -9.65 9.39 -8.18
N ARG A 412 -8.92 8.45 -7.56
CA ARG A 412 -9.50 7.49 -6.63
C ARG A 412 -9.79 8.08 -5.25
N TRP A 413 -8.81 8.78 -4.67
CA TRP A 413 -8.85 9.15 -3.25
C TRP A 413 -9.56 10.48 -2.94
N LEU A 414 -10.08 11.15 -3.98
CA LEU A 414 -10.95 12.31 -3.85
C LEU A 414 -12.14 12.20 -4.81
N MET A 415 -11.87 12.19 -6.12
CA MET A 415 -12.92 12.29 -7.15
C MET A 415 -13.87 11.10 -7.15
N TYR A 416 -13.39 9.91 -6.85
CA TYR A 416 -14.20 8.70 -6.75
C TYR A 416 -14.77 8.51 -5.34
N CYS A 417 -13.93 8.42 -4.32
CA CYS A 417 -14.40 8.03 -2.99
C CYS A 417 -15.11 9.16 -2.22
N ASN A 418 -14.96 10.43 -2.61
CA ASN A 418 -15.57 11.57 -1.94
C ASN A 418 -16.11 12.60 -2.94
N GLN A 419 -17.11 12.20 -3.72
CA GLN A 419 -17.72 13.07 -4.71
C GLN A 419 -18.37 14.34 -4.11
N PRO A 420 -19.04 14.31 -2.94
CA PRO A 420 -19.55 15.53 -2.33
C PRO A 420 -18.43 16.55 -2.03
N LEU A 421 -17.29 16.11 -1.51
CA LEU A 421 -16.14 16.99 -1.28
C LEU A 421 -15.57 17.50 -2.61
N THR A 422 -15.46 16.64 -3.61
CA THR A 422 -15.00 17.03 -4.97
C THR A 422 -15.85 18.13 -5.55
N LYS A 423 -17.18 17.98 -5.53
CA LYS A 423 -18.13 18.99 -6.04
C LYS A 423 -18.06 20.30 -5.23
N PHE A 424 -17.90 20.20 -3.93
CA PHE A 424 -17.75 21.35 -3.05
C PHE A 424 -16.46 22.13 -3.37
N ILE A 425 -15.32 21.46 -3.48
CA ILE A 425 -14.05 22.09 -3.87
C ILE A 425 -14.19 22.77 -5.23
N SER A 426 -14.76 22.07 -6.22
CA SER A 426 -14.99 22.62 -7.56
C SER A 426 -15.88 23.87 -7.54
N SER A 427 -16.88 23.94 -6.66
CA SER A 427 -17.74 25.10 -6.51
C SER A 427 -17.02 26.34 -5.96
N LEU A 428 -15.94 26.14 -5.19
CA LEU A 428 -15.17 27.23 -4.57
C LEU A 428 -14.02 27.71 -5.44
N ILE A 429 -13.28 26.80 -6.07
CA ILE A 429 -12.02 27.12 -6.77
C ILE A 429 -11.98 26.69 -8.24
N GLY A 430 -13.06 26.14 -8.78
CA GLY A 430 -13.13 25.60 -10.15
C GLY A 430 -12.48 24.22 -10.28
N GLU A 431 -12.35 23.73 -11.50
CA GLU A 431 -11.93 22.36 -11.84
C GLU A 431 -10.41 22.18 -12.02
N GLY A 432 -9.64 23.25 -11.96
CA GLY A 432 -8.20 23.25 -12.28
C GLY A 432 -7.39 22.30 -11.42
N TYR A 433 -7.74 22.16 -10.14
CA TYR A 433 -7.04 21.29 -9.20
C TYR A 433 -7.04 19.80 -9.59
N LYS A 434 -7.96 19.37 -10.45
CA LYS A 434 -7.98 17.99 -10.95
C LYS A 434 -6.80 17.66 -11.87
N LYS A 435 -6.18 18.68 -12.47
CA LYS A 435 -4.99 18.57 -13.33
C LYS A 435 -3.75 19.19 -12.69
N ASP A 436 -3.92 20.21 -11.87
CA ASP A 436 -2.87 20.85 -11.09
C ASP A 436 -3.26 20.87 -9.61
N ALA A 437 -2.81 19.87 -8.88
CA ALA A 437 -3.18 19.66 -7.48
C ALA A 437 -2.75 20.83 -6.56
N ASP A 438 -1.74 21.63 -6.93
CA ASP A 438 -1.31 22.81 -6.17
C ASP A 438 -2.42 23.89 -6.11
N GLU A 439 -3.38 23.86 -7.01
CA GLU A 439 -4.54 24.76 -6.95
C GLU A 439 -5.42 24.56 -5.72
N LEU A 440 -5.34 23.43 -5.02
CA LEU A 440 -6.04 23.22 -3.75
C LEU A 440 -5.71 24.30 -2.70
N LYS A 441 -4.53 24.90 -2.78
CA LYS A 441 -4.13 26.03 -1.90
C LYS A 441 -5.07 27.22 -1.97
N LYS A 442 -5.82 27.39 -3.06
CA LYS A 442 -6.83 28.44 -3.20
C LYS A 442 -7.94 28.32 -2.15
N LEU A 443 -8.15 27.09 -1.60
CA LEU A 443 -9.11 26.87 -0.51
C LEU A 443 -8.76 27.63 0.77
N LEU A 444 -7.48 27.90 1.01
CA LEU A 444 -7.03 28.59 2.22
C LEU A 444 -7.57 30.02 2.33
N ALA A 445 -8.01 30.63 1.22
CA ALA A 445 -8.68 31.92 1.21
C ALA A 445 -10.04 31.90 1.92
N TYR A 446 -10.65 30.72 2.09
CA TYR A 446 -11.96 30.52 2.71
C TYR A 446 -11.90 30.14 4.20
N LYS A 447 -10.71 30.18 4.83
CA LYS A 447 -10.49 29.71 6.21
C LYS A 447 -11.37 30.42 7.27
N ASP A 448 -11.85 31.63 6.99
CA ASP A 448 -12.71 32.40 7.88
C ASP A 448 -14.13 32.58 7.33
N ASP A 449 -14.47 31.89 6.25
CA ASP A 449 -15.85 31.89 5.69
C ASP A 449 -16.70 30.85 6.42
N GLN A 450 -17.59 31.31 7.30
CA GLN A 450 -18.43 30.43 8.12
C GLN A 450 -19.30 29.48 7.31
N LYS A 451 -19.83 29.92 6.15
CA LYS A 451 -20.65 29.05 5.30
C LYS A 451 -19.85 27.90 4.71
N VAL A 452 -18.61 28.17 4.31
CA VAL A 452 -17.70 27.15 3.79
C VAL A 452 -17.35 26.16 4.89
N LEU A 453 -17.05 26.63 6.10
CA LEU A 453 -16.74 25.77 7.25
C LEU A 453 -17.92 24.88 7.65
N ASP A 454 -19.14 25.45 7.72
CA ASP A 454 -20.36 24.71 8.06
C ASP A 454 -20.67 23.63 7.01
N GLN A 455 -20.51 23.95 5.72
CA GLN A 455 -20.69 23.00 4.63
C GLN A 455 -19.65 21.86 4.66
N LEU A 456 -18.42 22.17 5.01
CA LEU A 456 -17.36 21.17 5.14
C LEU A 456 -17.69 20.16 6.26
N LEU A 457 -18.20 20.64 7.40
CA LEU A 457 -18.66 19.79 8.51
C LEU A 457 -19.86 18.93 8.11
N GLU A 458 -20.79 19.47 7.33
CA GLU A 458 -21.94 18.73 6.82
C GLU A 458 -21.50 17.59 5.87
N ILE A 459 -20.56 17.87 4.95
CA ILE A 459 -20.00 16.87 4.04
C ILE A 459 -19.35 15.73 4.85
N LYS A 460 -18.57 16.07 5.89
CA LYS A 460 -17.97 15.07 6.78
C LYS A 460 -19.05 14.23 7.48
N THR A 461 -20.09 14.84 8.01
CA THR A 461 -21.19 14.13 8.66
C THR A 461 -21.88 13.16 7.71
N ASN A 462 -22.10 13.56 6.46
CA ASN A 462 -22.69 12.68 5.45
C ASN A 462 -21.77 11.50 5.08
N ALA A 463 -20.45 11.72 5.00
CA ALA A 463 -19.49 10.64 4.82
C ALA A 463 -19.51 9.65 6.01
N LYS A 464 -19.69 10.15 7.24
CA LYS A 464 -19.81 9.31 8.45
C LYS A 464 -21.09 8.46 8.44
N LYS A 465 -22.21 8.95 7.89
CA LYS A 465 -23.43 8.16 7.70
C LYS A 465 -23.19 6.98 6.74
N ILE A 466 -22.52 7.23 5.62
CA ILE A 466 -22.16 6.16 4.66
C ILE A 466 -21.25 5.12 5.33
N CYS A 467 -20.26 5.58 6.11
CA CYS A 467 -19.38 4.70 6.86
C CYS A 467 -20.15 3.88 7.92
N LYS A 468 -21.12 4.47 8.61
CA LYS A 468 -22.00 3.78 9.58
C LYS A 468 -22.72 2.60 8.94
N ASP A 469 -23.32 2.81 7.77
CA ASP A 469 -24.01 1.74 7.05
C ASP A 469 -23.03 0.63 6.64
N PHE A 470 -21.85 1.01 6.12
CA PHE A 470 -20.80 0.06 5.78
C PHE A 470 -20.30 -0.76 7.00
N VAL A 471 -20.09 -0.11 8.14
CA VAL A 471 -19.67 -0.80 9.37
C VAL A 471 -20.74 -1.77 9.84
N LEU A 472 -22.01 -1.35 9.83
CA LEU A 472 -23.12 -2.23 10.21
C LEU A 472 -23.22 -3.47 9.30
N GLU A 473 -23.10 -3.28 7.97
CA GLU A 473 -23.11 -4.37 7.01
C GLU A 473 -21.91 -5.33 7.17
N ASN A 474 -20.73 -4.79 7.45
CA ASN A 474 -19.51 -5.57 7.55
C ASN A 474 -19.36 -6.31 8.89
N THR A 475 -19.79 -5.69 10.01
CA THR A 475 -19.49 -6.17 11.37
C THR A 475 -20.72 -6.45 12.21
N GLY A 476 -21.89 -5.98 11.82
CA GLY A 476 -23.10 -6.03 12.65
C GLY A 476 -23.11 -5.02 13.81
N ILE A 477 -22.11 -4.15 13.93
CA ILE A 477 -21.99 -3.14 15.00
C ILE A 477 -22.62 -1.83 14.54
N GLU A 478 -23.57 -1.33 15.33
CA GLU A 478 -24.16 -0.02 15.11
C GLU A 478 -23.25 1.05 15.77
N ILE A 479 -22.86 2.06 14.98
CA ILE A 479 -22.08 3.22 15.43
C ILE A 479 -22.87 4.51 15.25
N ASP A 480 -22.49 5.56 15.99
CA ASP A 480 -23.13 6.89 15.92
C ASP A 480 -22.31 7.82 15.03
N GLU A 481 -22.90 8.33 13.96
CA GLU A 481 -22.25 9.30 13.07
C GLU A 481 -21.89 10.63 13.75
N ASN A 482 -22.47 10.93 14.92
CA ASN A 482 -22.11 12.11 15.71
C ASN A 482 -20.91 11.86 16.65
N SER A 483 -20.48 10.63 16.85
CA SER A 483 -19.28 10.31 17.61
C SER A 483 -18.01 10.79 16.89
N VAL A 484 -16.88 10.86 17.59
CA VAL A 484 -15.59 11.13 16.95
C VAL A 484 -15.09 9.85 16.29
N PHE A 485 -14.77 9.89 14.99
CA PHE A 485 -14.21 8.74 14.29
C PHE A 485 -12.69 8.78 14.30
N ASP A 486 -12.10 7.94 15.12
CA ASP A 486 -10.67 7.69 15.23
C ASP A 486 -10.32 6.43 14.45
N ILE A 487 -9.54 6.55 13.39
CA ILE A 487 -9.35 5.46 12.40
C ILE A 487 -7.89 5.13 12.23
N GLN A 488 -7.57 3.83 12.39
CA GLN A 488 -6.27 3.25 12.09
C GLN A 488 -6.44 2.06 11.15
N ILE A 489 -6.27 2.30 9.86
CA ILE A 489 -6.42 1.29 8.81
C ILE A 489 -5.11 1.13 8.04
N LYS A 490 -4.43 0.04 8.30
CA LYS A 490 -3.12 -0.32 7.73
C LYS A 490 -2.78 -1.77 8.09
N ARG A 491 -1.86 -2.38 7.34
CA ARG A 491 -1.34 -3.72 7.67
C ARG A 491 -0.94 -3.77 9.14
N LEU A 492 -1.26 -4.85 9.83
CA LEU A 492 -0.84 -5.01 11.21
C LEU A 492 0.65 -5.33 11.28
N HIS A 493 1.37 -4.49 11.97
CA HIS A 493 2.77 -4.67 12.30
C HIS A 493 3.11 -3.95 13.59
N GLU A 494 3.98 -4.53 14.41
CA GLU A 494 4.34 -3.96 15.72
C GLU A 494 4.90 -2.53 15.59
N TYR A 495 5.66 -2.18 14.53
CA TYR A 495 6.20 -0.83 14.36
C TYR A 495 5.12 0.21 14.04
N LYS A 496 3.97 -0.20 13.47
CA LYS A 496 2.80 0.67 13.22
C LYS A 496 2.00 0.94 14.49
N ARG A 497 2.28 0.17 15.52
CA ARG A 497 1.85 0.32 16.92
C ARG A 497 0.34 0.35 17.12
N GLN A 498 -0.42 -0.51 16.44
CA GLN A 498 -1.82 -0.75 16.80
C GLN A 498 -1.99 -1.10 18.27
N GLN A 499 -1.00 -1.76 18.87
CA GLN A 499 -0.95 -2.05 20.31
C GLN A 499 -0.90 -0.78 21.19
N LEU A 500 -0.27 0.29 20.71
CA LEU A 500 -0.26 1.57 21.44
C LEU A 500 -1.68 2.15 21.50
N ASN A 501 -2.41 2.11 20.39
CA ASN A 501 -3.81 2.52 20.35
C ASN A 501 -4.70 1.59 21.20
N ALA A 502 -4.45 0.29 21.20
CA ALA A 502 -5.15 -0.65 22.09
C ALA A 502 -4.97 -0.30 23.58
N LEU A 503 -3.76 0.08 24.00
CA LEU A 503 -3.50 0.55 25.37
C LEU A 503 -4.23 1.86 25.68
N TYR A 504 -4.34 2.79 24.73
CA TYR A 504 -5.17 3.98 24.90
C TYR A 504 -6.65 3.62 25.07
N ILE A 505 -7.16 2.66 24.29
CA ILE A 505 -8.54 2.20 24.43
C ILE A 505 -8.79 1.57 25.80
N ILE A 506 -7.85 0.79 26.34
CA ILE A 506 -7.89 0.25 27.69
C ILE A 506 -7.92 1.39 28.74
N TYR A 507 -7.03 2.37 28.58
CA TYR A 507 -7.03 3.56 29.44
C TYR A 507 -8.41 4.23 29.44
N LYS A 508 -8.98 4.49 28.28
CA LYS A 508 -10.27 5.17 28.14
C LYS A 508 -11.43 4.32 28.68
N TYR A 509 -11.39 3.00 28.46
CA TYR A 509 -12.34 2.06 29.06
C TYR A 509 -12.35 2.17 30.59
N LEU A 510 -11.18 2.14 31.20
CA LEU A 510 -11.02 2.24 32.66
C LEU A 510 -11.48 3.61 33.19
N GLU A 511 -11.18 4.70 32.49
CA GLU A 511 -11.69 6.04 32.87
C GLU A 511 -13.22 6.10 32.88
N ILE A 512 -13.88 5.53 31.86
CA ILE A 512 -15.36 5.48 31.79
C ILE A 512 -15.90 4.63 32.96
N LYS A 513 -15.29 3.49 33.27
CA LYS A 513 -15.67 2.65 34.43
C LYS A 513 -15.50 3.40 35.73
N ASP A 514 -14.50 4.26 35.84
CA ASP A 514 -14.27 5.14 37.01
C ASP A 514 -15.19 6.40 37.00
N GLY A 515 -16.13 6.51 36.06
CA GLY A 515 -17.12 7.59 35.99
C GLY A 515 -16.68 8.81 35.15
N LYS A 516 -15.49 8.82 34.55
CA LYS A 516 -14.98 9.88 33.71
C LYS A 516 -15.44 9.66 32.26
N LYS A 517 -16.61 10.14 31.93
CA LYS A 517 -17.21 9.96 30.60
C LYS A 517 -16.69 11.01 29.63
N PRO A 518 -16.42 10.65 28.37
CA PRO A 518 -16.08 11.63 27.35
C PRO A 518 -17.28 12.54 27.06
N GLU A 519 -17.02 13.77 26.69
CA GLU A 519 -18.06 14.77 26.35
C GLU A 519 -18.88 14.32 25.13
N ARG A 520 -18.20 13.69 24.16
CA ARG A 520 -18.78 13.11 22.94
C ARG A 520 -18.39 11.64 22.84
N PRO A 521 -19.28 10.74 22.41
CA PRO A 521 -18.91 9.35 22.16
C PRO A 521 -17.75 9.24 21.16
N ILE A 522 -16.92 8.21 21.32
CA ILE A 522 -15.76 7.94 20.48
C ILE A 522 -15.95 6.59 19.77
N THR A 523 -15.72 6.57 18.48
CA THR A 523 -15.70 5.34 17.68
C THR A 523 -14.29 5.09 17.16
N PHE A 524 -13.62 4.09 17.70
CA PHE A 524 -12.33 3.59 17.21
C PHE A 524 -12.56 2.56 16.11
N ILE A 525 -12.00 2.79 14.93
CA ILE A 525 -12.15 1.89 13.79
C ILE A 525 -10.77 1.41 13.34
N PHE A 526 -10.60 0.09 13.32
CA PHE A 526 -9.41 -0.58 12.82
C PHE A 526 -9.74 -1.37 11.56
N GLY A 527 -8.77 -1.44 10.66
CA GLY A 527 -8.73 -2.38 9.56
C GLY A 527 -7.29 -2.84 9.39
N ALA A 528 -7.04 -4.12 9.61
CA ALA A 528 -5.69 -4.64 9.65
C ALA A 528 -5.65 -6.13 9.34
N LYS A 529 -4.74 -6.54 8.44
CA LYS A 529 -4.40 -7.94 8.20
C LYS A 529 -3.01 -8.20 8.74
N ALA A 530 -2.84 -9.30 9.50
CA ALA A 530 -1.55 -9.81 9.91
C ALA A 530 -1.04 -10.85 8.91
N ALA A 531 0.27 -10.87 8.62
CA ALA A 531 0.86 -11.96 7.86
C ALA A 531 0.61 -13.31 8.56
N PRO A 532 0.34 -14.40 7.82
CA PRO A 532 -0.06 -15.68 8.41
C PRO A 532 0.92 -16.23 9.46
N ALA A 533 2.22 -16.06 9.25
CA ALA A 533 3.28 -16.53 10.16
C ALA A 533 3.70 -15.50 11.22
N TYR A 534 3.11 -14.31 11.23
CA TYR A 534 3.43 -13.26 12.20
C TYR A 534 2.54 -13.38 13.45
N TYR A 535 2.87 -14.34 14.31
CA TYR A 535 2.04 -14.73 15.45
C TYR A 535 1.75 -13.59 16.42
N ILE A 536 2.74 -12.77 16.78
CA ILE A 536 2.51 -11.64 17.68
C ILE A 536 1.56 -10.60 17.09
N ALA A 537 1.59 -10.39 15.79
CA ALA A 537 0.62 -9.54 15.09
C ALA A 537 -0.79 -10.11 15.16
N LYS A 538 -0.94 -11.42 15.05
CA LYS A 538 -2.22 -12.12 15.25
C LYS A 538 -2.70 -12.01 16.70
N ASP A 539 -1.81 -12.05 17.67
CA ASP A 539 -2.14 -11.83 19.09
C ASP A 539 -2.64 -10.40 19.34
N ILE A 540 -2.08 -9.40 18.63
CA ILE A 540 -2.58 -8.01 18.69
C ILE A 540 -3.99 -7.91 18.08
N ILE A 541 -4.27 -8.59 16.97
CA ILE A 541 -5.63 -8.66 16.40
C ILE A 541 -6.59 -9.30 17.42
N HIS A 542 -6.16 -10.38 18.05
CA HIS A 542 -6.95 -11.04 19.11
C HIS A 542 -7.26 -10.11 20.28
N LEU A 543 -6.27 -9.32 20.74
CA LEU A 543 -6.47 -8.30 21.76
C LEU A 543 -7.55 -7.28 21.33
N LEU A 544 -7.47 -6.76 20.10
CA LEU A 544 -8.42 -5.77 19.59
C LEU A 544 -9.84 -6.34 19.47
N LEU A 545 -9.98 -7.56 18.97
CA LEU A 545 -11.28 -8.24 18.87
C LEU A 545 -11.85 -8.58 20.24
N THR A 546 -11.02 -8.94 21.21
CA THR A 546 -11.45 -9.17 22.59
C THR A 546 -11.91 -7.87 23.27
N LEU A 547 -11.19 -6.77 23.05
CA LEU A 547 -11.61 -5.44 23.50
C LEU A 547 -12.92 -4.99 22.85
N GLU A 548 -13.09 -5.24 21.55
CA GLU A 548 -14.36 -4.96 20.83
C GLU A 548 -15.52 -5.67 21.51
N THR A 549 -15.36 -6.97 21.78
CA THR A 549 -16.38 -7.77 22.46
C THR A 549 -16.66 -7.29 23.87
N LEU A 550 -15.62 -6.93 24.63
CA LEU A 550 -15.75 -6.40 25.99
C LEU A 550 -16.55 -5.08 26.00
N ILE A 551 -16.15 -4.13 25.15
CA ILE A 551 -16.77 -2.80 25.09
C ILE A 551 -18.24 -2.91 24.65
N GLN A 552 -18.51 -3.72 23.64
CA GLN A 552 -19.87 -3.90 23.12
C GLN A 552 -20.82 -4.49 24.18
N ASN A 553 -20.33 -5.36 25.03
CA ASN A 553 -21.12 -6.05 26.05
C ASN A 553 -21.19 -5.31 27.42
N ASP A 554 -20.46 -4.20 27.57
CA ASP A 554 -20.45 -3.42 28.81
C ASP A 554 -21.43 -2.23 28.72
N PRO A 555 -22.60 -2.30 29.40
CA PRO A 555 -23.62 -1.24 29.31
C PRO A 555 -23.14 0.09 29.90
N ASP A 556 -22.14 0.11 30.75
CA ASP A 556 -21.59 1.34 31.33
C ASP A 556 -20.65 2.06 30.33
N VAL A 557 -20.10 1.34 29.36
CA VAL A 557 -19.09 1.83 28.41
C VAL A 557 -19.65 2.00 27.00
N ALA A 558 -20.44 1.04 26.52
CA ALA A 558 -20.96 1.00 25.15
C ALA A 558 -21.65 2.28 24.66
N PRO A 559 -22.35 3.07 25.50
CA PRO A 559 -22.94 4.37 25.07
C PRO A 559 -21.90 5.46 24.78
N TYR A 560 -20.69 5.34 25.31
CA TYR A 560 -19.64 6.38 25.25
C TYR A 560 -18.46 6.01 24.37
N MET A 561 -18.30 4.72 24.07
CA MET A 561 -17.16 4.23 23.30
C MET A 561 -17.57 3.01 22.48
N LYS A 562 -17.12 2.96 21.23
CA LYS A 562 -17.19 1.78 20.38
C LYS A 562 -15.80 1.46 19.84
N LEU A 563 -15.53 0.18 19.69
CA LEU A 563 -14.37 -0.34 18.97
C LEU A 563 -14.89 -1.24 17.85
N VAL A 564 -14.38 -1.02 16.65
CA VAL A 564 -14.79 -1.75 15.45
C VAL A 564 -13.54 -2.29 14.74
N MET A 565 -13.49 -3.60 14.56
CA MET A 565 -12.52 -4.26 13.69
C MET A 565 -13.20 -4.58 12.36
N VAL A 566 -12.87 -3.85 11.31
CA VAL A 566 -13.37 -4.12 9.96
C VAL A 566 -12.70 -5.39 9.43
N GLU A 567 -13.54 -6.39 9.12
CA GLU A 567 -13.07 -7.66 8.55
C GLU A 567 -12.60 -7.47 7.11
N ASN A 568 -11.51 -8.12 6.78
CA ASN A 568 -10.97 -8.16 5.42
C ASN A 568 -10.74 -6.78 4.78
N TYR A 569 -10.08 -5.88 5.53
CA TYR A 569 -9.74 -4.55 5.04
C TYR A 569 -9.09 -4.61 3.64
N ASN A 570 -9.61 -3.82 2.71
CA ASN A 570 -9.21 -3.73 1.31
C ASN A 570 -9.43 -2.32 0.77
N VAL A 571 -9.22 -2.10 -0.54
CA VAL A 571 -9.40 -0.77 -1.15
C VAL A 571 -10.84 -0.29 -1.07
N SER A 572 -11.82 -1.17 -1.30
CA SER A 572 -13.25 -0.82 -1.22
C SER A 572 -13.67 -0.38 0.19
N ALA A 573 -13.14 -1.03 1.22
CA ALA A 573 -13.32 -0.59 2.62
C ALA A 573 -12.67 0.77 2.87
N ALA A 574 -11.44 0.97 2.40
CA ALA A 574 -10.71 2.24 2.54
C ALA A 574 -11.49 3.42 1.94
N GLU A 575 -12.14 3.23 0.80
CA GLU A 575 -12.95 4.24 0.11
C GLU A 575 -14.18 4.69 0.91
N LYS A 576 -14.66 3.89 1.85
CA LYS A 576 -15.75 4.23 2.78
C LYS A 576 -15.24 4.84 4.08
N LEU A 577 -14.10 4.36 4.58
CA LEU A 577 -13.54 4.75 5.86
C LEU A 577 -12.79 6.10 5.80
N ILE A 578 -12.02 6.34 4.74
CA ILE A 578 -11.16 7.53 4.62
C ILE A 578 -11.98 8.84 4.59
N PRO A 579 -13.04 8.98 3.79
CA PRO A 579 -13.86 10.20 3.80
C PRO A 579 -14.51 10.51 5.16
N ALA A 580 -14.80 9.47 5.94
CA ALA A 580 -15.48 9.58 7.23
C ALA A 580 -14.57 9.90 8.42
N CYS A 581 -13.27 9.80 8.26
CA CYS A 581 -12.30 9.92 9.34
C CYS A 581 -12.21 11.34 9.90
N ASP A 582 -12.23 11.46 11.23
CA ASP A 582 -11.93 12.70 11.95
C ASP A 582 -10.46 12.73 12.37
N ILE A 583 -9.97 11.65 12.99
CA ILE A 583 -8.62 11.53 13.51
C ILE A 583 -7.90 10.39 12.79
N SER A 584 -6.86 10.74 12.05
CA SER A 584 -5.99 9.81 11.32
C SER A 584 -4.84 9.35 12.19
N GLU A 585 -4.85 8.09 12.58
CA GLU A 585 -3.82 7.49 13.42
C GLU A 585 -2.57 7.11 12.61
N GLN A 586 -1.49 7.87 12.78
CA GLN A 586 -0.21 7.70 12.09
C GLN A 586 0.92 7.59 13.13
N ILE A 587 0.82 6.57 13.98
CA ILE A 587 1.53 6.44 15.26
C ILE A 587 2.69 5.43 15.23
N SER A 588 3.28 5.18 14.08
CA SER A 588 4.50 4.37 13.96
C SER A 588 5.60 4.88 14.89
N LEU A 589 6.49 3.99 15.34
CA LEU A 589 7.67 4.44 16.04
C LEU A 589 8.51 5.31 15.12
N ALA A 590 8.91 6.49 15.58
CA ALA A 590 9.74 7.40 14.79
C ALA A 590 10.99 6.67 14.24
N SER A 591 11.37 6.92 13.02
CA SER A 591 12.43 6.24 12.25
C SER A 591 12.05 4.89 11.63
N LYS A 592 10.80 4.42 11.69
CA LYS A 592 10.42 3.08 11.21
C LYS A 592 9.53 3.07 9.98
N GLU A 593 8.62 4.03 9.82
CA GLU A 593 7.81 4.16 8.61
C GLU A 593 8.59 4.94 7.54
N ALA A 594 8.80 4.34 6.38
CA ALA A 594 9.52 5.00 5.29
C ALA A 594 8.78 6.25 4.79
N SER A 595 7.50 6.16 4.55
CA SER A 595 6.66 7.28 4.13
C SER A 595 5.26 7.19 4.73
N GLY A 596 4.55 6.09 4.50
CA GLY A 596 3.11 6.02 4.56
C GLY A 596 2.47 6.69 3.36
N THR A 597 1.26 6.25 3.02
CA THR A 597 0.39 6.90 2.03
C THR A 597 -1.02 7.07 2.56
N GLY A 598 -1.40 6.32 3.58
CA GLY A 598 -2.67 6.50 4.31
C GLY A 598 -2.80 7.90 4.88
N ASN A 599 -1.74 8.43 5.50
CA ASN A 599 -1.67 9.78 6.02
C ASN A 599 -2.05 10.84 4.96
N MET A 600 -1.60 10.68 3.71
CA MET A 600 -1.90 11.59 2.60
C MET A 600 -3.37 11.52 2.18
N LYS A 601 -3.95 10.31 2.13
CA LYS A 601 -5.36 10.08 1.77
C LYS A 601 -6.31 10.69 2.79
N PHE A 602 -6.01 10.50 4.08
CA PHE A 602 -6.76 11.11 5.18
C PHE A 602 -6.67 12.63 5.16
N MET A 603 -5.48 13.19 5.00
CA MET A 603 -5.26 14.63 4.89
C MET A 603 -6.08 15.23 3.75
N LEU A 604 -6.07 14.62 2.58
CA LEU A 604 -6.84 15.05 1.40
C LEU A 604 -8.35 15.06 1.66
N ASN A 605 -8.84 14.21 2.54
CA ASN A 605 -10.24 14.09 2.92
C ASN A 605 -10.60 14.84 4.22
N GLY A 606 -9.71 15.70 4.71
CA GLY A 606 -9.95 16.57 5.85
C GLY A 606 -9.85 15.91 7.21
N ALA A 607 -9.27 14.71 7.33
CA ALA A 607 -8.92 14.17 8.63
C ALA A 607 -7.69 14.88 9.20
N ILE A 608 -7.63 14.97 10.53
CA ILE A 608 -6.49 15.56 11.23
C ILE A 608 -5.55 14.44 11.68
N THR A 609 -4.28 14.54 11.34
CA THR A 609 -3.27 13.55 11.72
C THR A 609 -2.93 13.66 13.20
N LEU A 610 -3.03 12.54 13.91
CA LEU A 610 -2.37 12.29 15.19
C LEU A 610 -1.23 11.29 14.93
N GLY A 611 0.00 11.71 15.12
CA GLY A 611 1.12 10.87 14.75
C GLY A 611 2.43 11.25 15.40
N THR A 612 3.47 10.54 15.00
CA THR A 612 4.87 10.80 15.33
C THR A 612 5.56 11.54 14.19
N MET A 613 6.71 12.15 14.46
CA MET A 613 7.56 12.76 13.43
C MET A 613 8.32 11.66 12.67
N ASP A 614 7.59 10.96 11.82
CA ASP A 614 8.04 9.79 11.06
C ASP A 614 7.50 9.82 9.63
N GLY A 615 8.26 9.29 8.69
CA GLY A 615 7.87 9.22 7.29
C GLY A 615 7.37 10.55 6.74
N ALA A 616 6.31 10.51 5.96
CA ALA A 616 5.70 11.72 5.38
C ALA A 616 4.91 12.57 6.38
N ASN A 617 4.73 12.14 7.64
CA ASN A 617 4.13 12.99 8.67
C ASN A 617 4.96 14.26 8.88
N VAL A 618 6.28 14.18 8.70
CA VAL A 618 7.18 15.36 8.76
C VAL A 618 6.78 16.39 7.71
N GLU A 619 6.62 15.96 6.47
CA GLU A 619 6.23 16.84 5.35
C GLU A 619 4.80 17.37 5.51
N ILE A 620 3.88 16.56 6.04
CA ILE A 620 2.53 17.03 6.41
C ILE A 620 2.62 18.15 7.45
N SER A 621 3.40 17.93 8.51
CA SER A 621 3.58 18.91 9.60
C SER A 621 4.15 20.23 9.08
N ASP A 622 5.15 20.15 8.20
CA ASP A 622 5.75 21.35 7.60
C ASP A 622 4.76 22.14 6.73
N LEU A 623 3.90 21.45 6.00
CA LEU A 623 2.90 22.05 5.11
C LEU A 623 1.75 22.69 5.87
N VAL A 624 1.16 21.98 6.83
CA VAL A 624 -0.06 22.44 7.52
C VAL A 624 0.22 23.33 8.72
N GLY A 625 1.43 23.26 9.28
CA GLY A 625 1.80 23.97 10.51
C GLY A 625 1.31 23.28 11.78
N LYS A 626 1.93 23.62 12.91
CA LYS A 626 1.74 22.97 14.22
C LYS A 626 0.32 22.96 14.74
N ASP A 627 -0.49 23.95 14.37
CA ASP A 627 -1.87 24.09 14.85
C ASP A 627 -2.85 23.14 14.11
N ASN A 628 -2.42 22.49 13.04
CA ASN A 628 -3.27 21.68 12.17
C ASN A 628 -2.86 20.19 12.12
N ILE A 629 -2.03 19.76 13.05
CA ILE A 629 -1.56 18.39 13.25
C ILE A 629 -1.27 18.17 14.72
N TYR A 630 -1.35 16.94 15.20
CA TYR A 630 -0.99 16.57 16.57
C TYR A 630 0.16 15.59 16.55
N ILE A 631 1.24 15.95 17.26
CA ILE A 631 2.49 15.17 17.30
C ILE A 631 2.78 14.78 18.75
N PHE A 632 3.22 13.54 18.93
CA PHE A 632 3.69 12.99 20.19
C PHE A 632 4.94 12.14 20.00
N GLY A 633 5.58 11.77 21.10
CA GLY A 633 6.70 10.85 21.15
C GLY A 633 8.05 11.51 20.83
N GLU A 634 9.09 10.70 20.97
CA GLU A 634 10.45 11.12 20.71
C GLU A 634 10.76 11.24 19.22
N SER A 635 11.78 12.03 18.90
CA SER A 635 12.26 12.20 17.52
C SER A 635 12.95 10.94 16.98
N SER A 636 13.09 10.86 15.64
CA SER A 636 13.83 9.78 15.00
C SER A 636 15.26 9.65 15.51
N ASP A 637 15.94 10.77 15.74
CA ASP A 637 17.32 10.77 16.24
C ASP A 637 17.44 10.21 17.66
N GLU A 638 16.46 10.51 18.53
CA GLU A 638 16.40 9.96 19.88
C GLU A 638 16.15 8.46 19.87
N ILE A 639 15.19 8.02 19.06
CA ILE A 639 14.88 6.58 18.89
C ILE A 639 16.08 5.81 18.33
N ILE A 640 16.76 6.33 17.31
CA ILE A 640 17.98 5.70 16.77
C ILE A 640 19.05 5.56 17.85
N LYS A 641 19.24 6.59 18.68
CA LYS A 641 20.19 6.52 19.82
C LYS A 641 19.80 5.48 20.86
N HIS A 642 18.50 5.28 21.13
CA HIS A 642 18.05 4.20 22.02
C HIS A 642 18.43 2.82 21.48
N TYR A 643 18.28 2.58 20.18
CA TYR A 643 18.72 1.33 19.56
C TYR A 643 20.24 1.16 19.60
N GLU A 644 21.00 2.21 19.28
CA GLU A 644 22.47 2.18 19.34
C GLU A 644 23.02 1.88 20.75
N LYS A 645 22.42 2.47 21.77
CA LYS A 645 22.81 2.29 23.18
C LYS A 645 22.22 1.03 23.81
N MET A 646 21.17 0.46 23.20
CA MET A 646 20.42 -0.66 23.76
C MET A 646 19.93 -0.37 25.20
N ASP A 647 19.47 0.86 25.45
CA ASP A 647 19.13 1.36 26.80
C ASP A 647 17.64 1.34 27.14
N TYR A 648 16.77 0.97 26.16
CA TYR A 648 15.34 0.82 26.40
C TYR A 648 15.01 -0.45 27.20
N ASN A 649 14.20 -0.30 28.24
CA ASN A 649 13.73 -1.41 29.08
C ASN A 649 12.26 -1.24 29.42
N SER A 650 11.40 -1.97 28.70
CA SER A 650 9.94 -1.89 28.89
C SER A 650 9.50 -2.32 30.29
N ARG A 651 10.12 -3.36 30.87
CA ARG A 651 9.81 -3.84 32.20
C ARG A 651 10.10 -2.78 33.30
N ALA A 652 11.20 -2.06 33.17
CA ALA A 652 11.52 -0.97 34.07
C ALA A 652 10.47 0.15 34.06
N ILE A 653 9.95 0.49 32.86
CA ILE A 653 8.86 1.47 32.72
C ILE A 653 7.58 0.93 33.36
N TYR A 654 7.22 -0.31 33.08
CA TYR A 654 6.05 -0.97 33.65
C TYR A 654 6.11 -1.03 35.17
N GLU A 655 7.23 -1.40 35.75
CA GLU A 655 7.41 -1.49 37.23
C GLU A 655 7.50 -0.11 37.90
N GLY A 656 8.02 0.89 37.18
CA GLY A 656 8.22 2.25 37.68
C GLY A 656 7.00 3.16 37.61
N ASP A 657 5.95 2.78 36.88
CA ASP A 657 4.76 3.60 36.64
C ASP A 657 3.46 2.81 36.90
N ALA A 658 2.75 3.19 37.96
CA ALA A 658 1.55 2.50 38.42
C ALA A 658 0.39 2.56 37.40
N ASP A 659 0.29 3.65 36.63
CA ASP A 659 -0.75 3.81 35.60
C ASP A 659 -0.45 2.90 34.42
N ILE A 660 0.78 2.93 33.92
CA ILE A 660 1.20 2.03 32.83
C ILE A 660 1.01 0.57 33.25
N LYS A 661 1.40 0.24 34.46
CA LYS A 661 1.18 -1.11 35.00
C LYS A 661 -0.30 -1.47 35.01
N LYS A 662 -1.18 -0.59 35.46
CA LYS A 662 -2.65 -0.81 35.43
C LYS A 662 -3.17 -1.10 34.04
N TYR A 663 -2.73 -0.36 33.01
CA TYR A 663 -3.20 -0.55 31.64
C TYR A 663 -2.67 -1.84 31.02
N VAL A 664 -1.41 -2.15 31.24
CA VAL A 664 -0.77 -3.36 30.72
C VAL A 664 -1.36 -4.61 31.41
N ASP A 665 -1.53 -4.60 32.75
CA ASP A 665 -2.11 -5.73 33.49
C ASP A 665 -3.56 -6.00 33.06
N PHE A 666 -4.29 -4.99 32.56
CA PHE A 666 -5.66 -5.18 32.08
C PHE A 666 -5.76 -6.19 30.93
N ILE A 667 -4.71 -6.32 30.11
CA ILE A 667 -4.66 -7.28 28.98
C ILE A 667 -4.95 -8.71 29.46
N VAL A 668 -4.48 -9.06 30.67
CA VAL A 668 -4.64 -10.37 31.28
C VAL A 668 -5.58 -10.36 32.49
N SER A 669 -6.44 -9.34 32.58
CA SER A 669 -7.46 -9.23 33.62
C SER A 669 -8.59 -10.26 33.45
N GLU A 670 -9.31 -10.51 34.53
CA GLU A 670 -10.45 -11.48 34.51
C GLU A 670 -11.48 -11.18 33.40
N PRO A 671 -11.93 -9.93 33.17
CA PRO A 671 -12.85 -9.64 32.07
C PRO A 671 -12.30 -10.02 30.69
N MET A 672 -11.02 -9.75 30.45
CA MET A 672 -10.37 -10.07 29.19
C MET A 672 -10.19 -11.58 29.01
N LEU A 673 -9.73 -12.29 30.03
CA LEU A 673 -9.52 -13.75 29.98
C LEU A 673 -10.82 -14.55 29.85
N LYS A 674 -11.96 -13.98 30.23
CA LYS A 674 -13.28 -14.60 30.02
C LYS A 674 -13.76 -14.53 28.57
N LEU A 675 -13.32 -13.53 27.81
CA LEU A 675 -13.77 -13.26 26.44
C LEU A 675 -12.73 -13.68 25.40
N GLY A 676 -11.46 -13.58 25.75
CA GLY A 676 -10.35 -13.92 24.88
C GLY A 676 -9.68 -15.25 25.25
N LYS A 677 -8.81 -15.71 24.35
CA LYS A 677 -7.99 -16.90 24.59
C LYS A 677 -6.75 -16.51 25.40
N GLU A 678 -6.63 -17.10 26.59
CA GLU A 678 -5.58 -16.79 27.55
C GLU A 678 -4.17 -16.87 26.95
N GLU A 679 -3.91 -17.88 26.10
CA GLU A 679 -2.62 -18.06 25.46
C GLU A 679 -2.20 -16.81 24.66
N HIS A 680 -3.07 -16.32 23.78
CA HIS A 680 -2.80 -15.18 22.91
C HIS A 680 -2.65 -13.87 23.68
N LEU A 681 -3.50 -13.64 24.69
CA LEU A 681 -3.41 -12.44 25.54
C LEU A 681 -2.13 -12.45 26.38
N ARG A 682 -1.73 -13.61 26.93
CA ARG A 682 -0.49 -13.73 27.70
C ARG A 682 0.76 -13.64 26.83
N ASN A 683 0.73 -14.18 25.59
CA ASN A 683 1.84 -14.04 24.67
C ASN A 683 2.12 -12.56 24.39
N PHE A 684 1.09 -11.79 24.06
CA PHE A 684 1.26 -10.35 23.83
C PHE A 684 1.68 -9.60 25.10
N TYR A 685 1.06 -9.88 26.24
CA TYR A 685 1.44 -9.31 27.53
C TYR A 685 2.94 -9.54 27.83
N ASN A 686 3.42 -10.77 27.66
CA ASN A 686 4.82 -11.11 27.90
C ASN A 686 5.76 -10.45 26.88
N GLU A 687 5.36 -10.37 25.63
CA GLU A 687 6.14 -9.68 24.58
C GLU A 687 6.32 -8.20 24.93
N LEU A 688 5.24 -7.54 25.34
CA LEU A 688 5.25 -6.14 25.74
C LEU A 688 6.15 -5.88 26.96
N LEU A 689 6.18 -6.78 27.95
CA LEU A 689 7.00 -6.63 29.15
C LEU A 689 8.49 -6.98 28.92
N ASN A 690 8.78 -7.94 28.05
CA ASN A 690 10.12 -8.52 27.95
C ASN A 690 10.91 -8.00 26.74
N LYS A 691 10.22 -7.51 25.72
CA LYS A 691 10.85 -7.05 24.48
C LYS A 691 10.41 -5.63 24.12
N ASP A 692 9.10 -5.46 23.83
CA ASP A 692 8.55 -4.18 23.35
C ASP A 692 9.50 -3.48 22.37
N TRP A 693 9.91 -4.22 21.34
CA TRP A 693 10.97 -3.81 20.40
C TRP A 693 10.70 -2.44 19.74
N PHE A 694 9.46 -2.04 19.66
CA PHE A 694 9.04 -0.75 19.07
C PHE A 694 8.61 0.27 20.13
N MET A 695 9.14 0.14 21.36
CA MET A 695 9.10 1.15 22.43
C MET A 695 7.70 1.71 22.71
N THR A 696 6.69 0.83 22.72
CA THR A 696 5.28 1.20 22.95
C THR A 696 5.10 1.90 24.28
N LEU A 697 5.71 1.38 25.36
CA LEU A 697 5.56 1.94 26.71
C LEU A 697 6.30 3.27 26.89
N LEU A 698 7.34 3.54 26.10
CA LEU A 698 8.07 4.81 26.14
C LEU A 698 7.14 5.98 25.77
N ASP A 699 6.37 5.83 24.71
CA ASP A 699 5.53 6.89 24.17
C ASP A 699 4.10 6.92 24.76
N LEU A 700 3.70 5.90 25.53
CA LEU A 700 2.30 5.71 25.94
C LEU A 700 1.71 6.92 26.67
N LYS A 701 2.40 7.50 27.64
CA LYS A 701 1.86 8.64 28.42
C LYS A 701 1.75 9.91 27.59
N ASP A 702 2.72 10.16 26.71
CA ASP A 702 2.67 11.31 25.83
C ASP A 702 1.55 11.15 24.78
N TYR A 703 1.39 9.94 24.24
CA TYR A 703 0.28 9.60 23.36
C TYR A 703 -1.09 9.82 24.03
N ILE A 704 -1.28 9.33 25.24
CA ILE A 704 -2.52 9.54 26.01
C ILE A 704 -2.81 11.04 26.18
N LYS A 705 -1.81 11.81 26.61
CA LYS A 705 -1.94 13.25 26.82
C LYS A 705 -2.35 13.99 25.54
N VAL A 706 -1.63 13.73 24.44
CA VAL A 706 -1.90 14.41 23.16
C VAL A 706 -3.25 13.97 22.60
N LYS A 707 -3.59 12.70 22.68
CA LYS A 707 -4.87 12.17 22.16
C LYS A 707 -6.07 12.69 22.96
N ASP A 708 -5.97 12.81 24.26
CA ASP A 708 -7.01 13.45 25.09
C ASP A 708 -7.21 14.93 24.67
N GLN A 709 -6.11 15.64 24.35
CA GLN A 709 -6.19 17.01 23.83
C GLN A 709 -6.91 17.06 22.47
N VAL A 710 -6.67 16.09 21.57
CA VAL A 710 -7.38 16.02 20.27
C VAL A 710 -8.89 15.93 20.48
N PHE A 711 -9.35 15.08 21.42
CA PHE A 711 -10.78 14.95 21.70
C PHE A 711 -11.37 16.22 22.32
N ALA A 712 -10.62 16.91 23.18
CA ALA A 712 -11.05 18.20 23.72
C ALA A 712 -11.15 19.28 22.64
N ASP A 713 -10.16 19.37 21.76
CA ASP A 713 -10.15 20.36 20.66
C ASP A 713 -11.22 20.09 19.62
N TYR A 714 -11.64 18.83 19.46
CA TYR A 714 -12.71 18.44 18.54
C TYR A 714 -14.06 19.12 18.86
N GLU A 715 -14.31 19.48 20.13
CA GLU A 715 -15.55 20.13 20.54
C GLU A 715 -15.67 21.57 20.03
N ASP A 716 -14.58 22.28 19.79
CA ASP A 716 -14.61 23.53 19.02
C ASP A 716 -14.74 23.21 17.52
N ARG A 717 -15.99 23.01 17.10
CA ARG A 717 -16.30 22.59 15.73
C ARG A 717 -15.83 23.58 14.66
N ASN A 718 -15.80 24.87 15.00
CA ASN A 718 -15.34 25.89 14.08
C ASN A 718 -13.83 25.83 13.88
N SER A 719 -13.08 25.76 14.95
CA SER A 719 -11.61 25.57 14.89
C SER A 719 -11.25 24.26 14.23
N TRP A 720 -12.03 23.19 14.47
CA TRP A 720 -11.81 21.90 13.82
C TRP A 720 -12.02 21.97 12.31
N ALA A 721 -13.08 22.64 11.83
CA ALA A 721 -13.33 22.87 10.41
C ALA A 721 -12.19 23.65 9.73
N LYS A 722 -11.60 24.63 10.42
CA LYS A 722 -10.42 25.37 9.93
C LYS A 722 -9.21 24.44 9.76
N LYS A 723 -8.98 23.53 10.72
CA LYS A 723 -7.92 22.50 10.60
C LYS A 723 -8.18 21.57 9.41
N MET A 724 -9.42 21.13 9.20
CA MET A 724 -9.80 20.32 8.05
C MET A 724 -9.49 21.02 6.73
N LEU A 725 -9.91 22.28 6.61
CA LEU A 725 -9.68 23.08 5.40
C LEU A 725 -8.19 23.29 5.12
N ALA A 726 -7.39 23.55 6.16
CA ALA A 726 -5.94 23.71 6.05
C ALA A 726 -5.28 22.42 5.52
N ASN A 727 -5.67 21.25 6.03
CA ASN A 727 -5.17 19.97 5.57
C ASN A 727 -5.54 19.69 4.12
N ILE A 728 -6.79 19.89 3.72
CA ILE A 728 -7.21 19.71 2.32
C ILE A 728 -6.47 20.68 1.39
N GLY A 729 -6.35 21.95 1.79
CA GLY A 729 -5.71 22.98 0.98
C GLY A 729 -4.22 22.72 0.72
N GLU A 730 -3.53 22.09 1.65
CA GLU A 730 -2.10 21.77 1.53
C GLU A 730 -1.83 20.35 0.97
N ALA A 731 -2.88 19.54 0.77
CA ALA A 731 -2.73 18.16 0.31
C ALA A 731 -2.24 18.02 -1.14
N GLY A 732 -2.25 19.09 -1.92
CA GLY A 732 -1.82 19.08 -3.33
C GLY A 732 -0.41 18.54 -3.55
N PHE A 733 0.50 18.82 -2.62
CA PHE A 733 1.86 18.29 -2.66
C PHE A 733 1.92 16.76 -2.75
N PHE A 734 0.95 16.07 -2.16
CA PHE A 734 0.91 14.60 -2.15
C PHE A 734 0.19 13.98 -3.35
N SER A 735 -0.02 14.72 -4.42
CA SER A 735 -0.47 14.14 -5.70
C SER A 735 0.61 13.22 -6.29
N SER A 736 0.22 12.02 -6.69
CA SER A 736 1.12 11.11 -7.41
C SER A 736 1.53 11.65 -8.79
N ASP A 737 0.76 12.57 -9.36
CA ASP A 737 1.15 13.27 -10.59
C ASP A 737 2.43 14.09 -10.37
N ARG A 738 2.54 14.82 -9.24
CA ARG A 738 3.77 15.50 -8.86
C ARG A 738 4.92 14.51 -8.70
N THR A 739 4.69 13.39 -8.00
CA THR A 739 5.72 12.36 -7.78
C THR A 739 6.24 11.81 -9.10
N ILE A 740 5.35 11.40 -10.01
CA ILE A 740 5.72 10.84 -11.31
C ILE A 740 6.41 11.88 -12.20
N ALA A 741 5.95 13.12 -12.18
CA ALA A 741 6.64 14.19 -12.89
C ALA A 741 8.09 14.37 -12.40
N GLN A 742 8.33 14.23 -11.09
CA GLN A 742 9.70 14.28 -10.53
C GLN A 742 10.52 13.05 -10.93
N TYR A 743 9.95 11.84 -10.88
CA TYR A 743 10.62 10.63 -11.41
C TYR A 743 11.02 10.81 -12.87
N ASN A 744 10.10 11.32 -13.70
CA ASN A 744 10.40 11.53 -15.12
C ASN A 744 11.50 12.57 -15.33
N LYS A 745 11.42 13.68 -14.62
CA LYS A 745 12.40 14.77 -14.74
C LYS A 745 13.81 14.34 -14.34
N ASP A 746 13.93 13.62 -13.20
CA ASP A 746 15.21 13.40 -12.55
C ASP A 746 15.83 12.03 -12.86
N ILE A 747 15.00 11.03 -13.26
CA ILE A 747 15.43 9.64 -13.38
C ILE A 747 15.10 9.06 -14.76
N TRP A 748 13.83 9.12 -15.21
CA TRP A 748 13.41 8.39 -16.42
C TRP A 748 13.72 9.10 -17.71
N HIS A 749 13.60 10.43 -17.75
CA HIS A 749 13.83 11.29 -18.93
C HIS A 749 13.05 10.81 -20.17
N LEU A 750 11.75 10.51 -19.98
CA LEU A 750 10.83 10.15 -21.06
C LEU A 750 10.35 11.42 -21.80
N ASN A 751 10.12 11.29 -23.13
CA ASN A 751 9.61 12.36 -23.98
C ASN A 751 8.13 12.18 -24.28
#